data_0371d6f106662bff41e53e7406931539
#
_entry.id   0371d6f106662bff41e53e7406931539
#
_cell.length_a   1.000
_cell.length_b   1.000
_cell.length_c   1.000
_cell.angle_alpha   90.00
_cell.angle_beta   90.00
_cell.angle_gamma   90.00
#
_symmetry.space_group_name_H-M   'P 1'
#
loop_
_entity.id
_entity.type
_entity.pdbx_description
1 polymer ?
#
loop_
_entity_poly.entity_id
_entity_poly.type
_entity_poly.pdbx_seq_one_letter_code
_entity_poly.pdbx_strand_id
1 'polypeptide(L)'
;MYMSTDEVRNAFLKFFESKGHQIVESSSLVPHNDPTLLFTNAGMNQFKDCFLGLEKRAYTRATTAQRCVRAGGKHNDLENVGFTARHHTFFEMLGNFSFGDYFKEDAISFAWEFLTEVLKLPADRLLVTVYETDDEAFDIWNKKVGVPADRIVRIGDKEGGKPYESDNFWQMGDTGPCGPCTEIFYDHGEHIWGGRPGTPEEDGDRFIEIWNNVFMQFNRHADGTMEPLPKPSVDTGMGIERISAIMQGVHSNYEIDVFQALIKAAAEVIGYEDLSNQSLRVIADHIRSCSFLIVDGVMPSNEGRGYVLRRIIRRAVRHGNKLGAQGAFFHKLVGVLADIMGTAGEELKRQQAVVEKVLRIEEENFGRTLERGMAILNEALDDLDGKVLDGETVFKLYDTYGFPADLTNDVAREREFAIDEEGFEKAMEEQRQRAREAGNFGTDYNAAIKVDTQTEFCGYTGTKGSSSVAAMFVEGNEVDSLSAGDKAIIVLGETPFYAESGGQCGDAGEIRTEAGVFRVEDTQKLGNAIAHHGVMAEGVLAKGDEVATIVDAERRAAISLNHSATHLLHAALRQVLGEHVTQKGSLVKADSLRFDFSHLEAVTAAELKEVERLVNAQIRRNHTIETNVMDIESAKKKGAMALFGEKYDDEVRVLSMGDFSTELCGGIHASSTGDIGLFKITSESGIAAGIRRIEAVTGEAALDAIEAQNAKYEEKLAESAQKAKALEKEVQKLKDKMAAAESANIMGKAVEVNGTKVLVAALEGADSKNLRTMVDDIKNQMGSGVVLLANVTGDKVGLIAGVTKDLTGKVKAGDLVKMIAEQVGGKGGGRPDMAQAGGTDVAALPEAIKTVQPWLEERL
;
A
#
# COMPACT_ATOMS: atom_id res chain seq x y z
N MET A 1 -9.54 45.44 -3.02
CA MET A 1 -10.66 44.64 -3.55
C MET A 1 -10.45 43.21 -3.03
N TYR A 2 -11.38 42.64 -2.28
CA TYR A 2 -11.25 41.26 -1.79
C TYR A 2 -11.55 40.28 -2.94
N MET A 3 -10.70 39.24 -3.10
CA MET A 3 -10.95 38.12 -4.01
C MET A 3 -10.63 36.80 -3.31
N SER A 4 -11.52 35.81 -3.44
CA SER A 4 -11.24 34.46 -2.97
C SER A 4 -10.14 33.81 -3.83
N THR A 5 -9.51 32.75 -3.32
CA THR A 5 -8.47 32.03 -4.06
C THR A 5 -8.98 31.49 -5.40
N ASP A 6 -10.23 31.00 -5.45
CA ASP A 6 -10.85 30.52 -6.70
C ASP A 6 -11.12 31.67 -7.69
N GLU A 7 -11.53 32.85 -7.22
CA GLU A 7 -11.70 34.05 -8.07
C GLU A 7 -10.37 34.53 -8.65
N VAL A 8 -9.28 34.49 -7.87
CA VAL A 8 -7.93 34.84 -8.36
C VAL A 8 -7.49 33.88 -9.46
N ARG A 9 -7.66 32.56 -9.24
CA ARG A 9 -7.36 31.52 -10.26
C ARG A 9 -8.11 31.76 -11.55
N ASN A 10 -9.41 31.96 -11.47
CA ASN A 10 -10.25 32.18 -12.63
C ASN A 10 -9.93 33.52 -13.34
N ALA A 11 -9.62 34.59 -12.60
CA ALA A 11 -9.22 35.86 -13.18
C ALA A 11 -7.92 35.73 -13.98
N PHE A 12 -6.92 35.02 -13.47
CA PHE A 12 -5.67 34.76 -14.17
C PHE A 12 -5.87 33.96 -15.46
N LEU A 13 -6.55 32.84 -15.40
CA LEU A 13 -6.78 32.00 -16.57
C LEU A 13 -7.57 32.74 -17.66
N LYS A 14 -8.63 33.45 -17.30
CA LYS A 14 -9.44 34.24 -18.24
C LYS A 14 -8.68 35.41 -18.83
N PHE A 15 -7.84 36.09 -18.06
CA PHE A 15 -7.00 37.16 -18.57
C PHE A 15 -6.06 36.66 -19.66
N PHE A 16 -5.34 35.59 -19.44
CA PHE A 16 -4.43 35.02 -20.42
C PHE A 16 -5.16 34.36 -21.60
N GLU A 17 -6.34 33.75 -21.37
CA GLU A 17 -7.21 33.36 -22.49
C GLU A 17 -7.55 34.51 -23.39
N SER A 18 -7.86 35.69 -22.84
CA SER A 18 -8.10 36.93 -23.62
C SER A 18 -6.88 37.42 -24.40
N LYS A 19 -5.68 37.04 -23.98
CA LYS A 19 -4.40 37.30 -24.66
C LYS A 19 -4.02 36.18 -25.65
N GLY A 20 -4.93 35.25 -25.95
CA GLY A 20 -4.74 34.17 -26.93
C GLY A 20 -4.03 32.92 -26.40
N HIS A 21 -3.96 32.73 -25.10
CA HIS A 21 -3.41 31.52 -24.50
C HIS A 21 -4.47 30.43 -24.42
N GLN A 22 -4.07 29.18 -24.71
CA GLN A 22 -4.88 28.01 -24.44
C GLN A 22 -4.87 27.74 -22.93
N ILE A 23 -6.04 27.65 -22.31
CA ILE A 23 -6.14 27.12 -20.94
C ILE A 23 -5.83 25.63 -20.99
N VAL A 24 -4.82 25.21 -20.23
CA VAL A 24 -4.38 23.83 -20.12
C VAL A 24 -4.56 23.37 -18.66
N GLU A 25 -5.11 22.18 -18.49
CA GLU A 25 -5.31 21.58 -17.17
C GLU A 25 -3.97 21.34 -16.46
N SER A 26 -4.02 21.30 -15.14
CA SER A 26 -2.87 20.88 -14.32
C SER A 26 -2.44 19.47 -14.70
N SER A 27 -1.16 19.27 -14.97
CA SER A 27 -0.62 17.94 -15.11
C SER A 27 -0.56 17.22 -13.77
N SER A 28 -0.38 15.89 -13.81
CA SER A 28 -0.18 15.08 -12.61
C SER A 28 1.02 15.60 -11.80
N LEU A 29 0.92 15.46 -10.48
CA LEU A 29 2.03 15.67 -9.55
C LEU A 29 3.16 14.66 -9.74
N VAL A 30 2.89 13.54 -10.42
CA VAL A 30 3.88 12.54 -10.81
C VAL A 30 4.34 12.82 -12.24
N PRO A 31 5.56 13.39 -12.43
CA PRO A 31 6.06 13.69 -13.76
C PRO A 31 6.31 12.43 -14.58
N HIS A 32 5.76 12.35 -15.79
CA HIS A 32 5.86 11.16 -16.65
C HIS A 32 7.20 11.07 -17.40
N ASN A 33 7.81 12.21 -17.75
CA ASN A 33 8.96 12.24 -18.66
C ASN A 33 10.26 12.74 -18.01
N ASP A 34 10.32 12.87 -16.69
CA ASP A 34 11.52 13.30 -15.99
C ASP A 34 11.85 12.44 -14.78
N PRO A 35 12.77 11.46 -14.92
CA PRO A 35 13.17 10.58 -13.82
C PRO A 35 13.99 11.30 -12.74
N THR A 36 14.45 12.53 -12.99
CA THR A 36 15.23 13.33 -12.03
C THR A 36 14.35 14.04 -11.01
N LEU A 37 13.04 14.17 -11.29
CA LEU A 37 12.09 14.83 -10.42
C LEU A 37 11.22 13.80 -9.69
N LEU A 38 11.11 13.95 -8.36
CA LEU A 38 10.15 13.18 -7.57
C LEU A 38 8.72 13.62 -7.87
N PHE A 39 8.48 14.93 -7.89
CA PHE A 39 7.16 15.52 -8.11
C PHE A 39 7.24 16.70 -9.08
N THR A 40 6.11 17.02 -9.70
CA THR A 40 5.93 18.26 -10.44
C THR A 40 6.09 19.42 -9.47
N ASN A 41 7.10 20.27 -9.68
CA ASN A 41 7.52 21.34 -8.78
C ASN A 41 7.40 22.74 -9.38
N ALA A 42 7.03 22.81 -10.68
CA ALA A 42 6.86 24.07 -11.42
C ALA A 42 5.85 23.88 -12.56
N GLY A 43 5.24 25.00 -13.00
CA GLY A 43 4.27 25.03 -14.09
C GLY A 43 4.82 24.55 -15.43
N MET A 44 6.12 24.77 -15.66
CA MET A 44 6.77 24.42 -16.93
C MET A 44 7.03 22.92 -17.10
N ASN A 45 6.93 22.11 -16.05
CA ASN A 45 7.31 20.69 -16.14
C ASN A 45 6.56 19.94 -17.26
N GLN A 46 5.28 20.18 -17.42
CA GLN A 46 4.49 19.57 -18.50
C GLN A 46 4.80 20.10 -19.91
N PHE A 47 5.56 21.18 -20.01
CA PHE A 47 5.89 21.86 -21.27
C PHE A 47 7.38 21.78 -21.63
N LYS A 48 8.18 21.03 -20.87
CA LYS A 48 9.63 20.89 -21.05
C LYS A 48 9.99 20.56 -22.50
N ASP A 49 9.33 19.58 -23.09
CA ASP A 49 9.61 19.12 -24.46
C ASP A 49 9.15 20.15 -25.51
N CYS A 50 8.13 20.97 -25.19
CA CYS A 50 7.73 22.09 -26.04
C CYS A 50 8.82 23.18 -26.11
N PHE A 51 9.46 23.50 -24.98
CA PHE A 51 10.58 24.47 -24.94
C PHE A 51 11.81 23.97 -25.69
N LEU A 52 12.08 22.66 -25.61
CA LEU A 52 13.19 22.02 -26.31
C LEU A 52 12.89 21.80 -27.81
N GLY A 53 11.66 22.05 -28.25
CA GLY A 53 11.23 21.79 -29.64
C GLY A 53 11.02 20.32 -29.99
N LEU A 54 11.03 19.44 -29.00
CA LEU A 54 10.82 17.99 -29.14
C LEU A 54 9.34 17.64 -29.29
N GLU A 55 8.45 18.46 -28.68
CA GLU A 55 7.01 18.31 -28.79
C GLU A 55 6.39 19.52 -29.50
N LYS A 56 5.44 19.30 -30.39
CA LYS A 56 4.62 20.36 -31.01
C LYS A 56 3.17 20.18 -30.62
N ARG A 57 2.61 21.20 -29.99
CA ARG A 57 1.18 21.27 -29.68
C ARG A 57 0.42 22.13 -30.70
N ALA A 58 -0.89 22.02 -30.66
CA ALA A 58 -1.77 22.81 -31.56
C ALA A 58 -1.80 24.30 -31.23
N TYR A 59 -1.11 24.76 -30.20
CA TYR A 59 -1.04 26.11 -29.70
C TYR A 59 0.42 26.52 -29.41
N THR A 60 0.69 27.80 -29.48
CA THR A 60 2.02 28.43 -29.19
C THR A 60 2.01 29.21 -27.86
N ARG A 61 0.84 29.40 -27.26
CA ARG A 61 0.64 30.05 -25.97
C ARG A 61 -0.22 29.16 -25.07
N ALA A 62 0.16 29.01 -23.82
CA ALA A 62 -0.59 28.27 -22.82
C ALA A 62 -0.70 29.04 -21.51
N THR A 63 -1.76 28.79 -20.76
CA THR A 63 -1.90 29.20 -19.36
C THR A 63 -2.46 28.08 -18.52
N THR A 64 -1.98 27.96 -17.29
CA THR A 64 -2.40 26.89 -16.38
C THR A 64 -2.34 27.34 -14.92
N ALA A 65 -3.15 26.72 -14.07
CA ALA A 65 -2.99 26.69 -12.62
C ALA A 65 -2.45 25.30 -12.25
N GLN A 66 -1.12 25.16 -12.24
CA GLN A 66 -0.44 23.90 -12.03
C GLN A 66 -0.31 23.57 -10.56
N ARG A 67 -0.81 22.39 -10.14
CA ARG A 67 -0.52 21.82 -8.83
C ARG A 67 0.96 21.44 -8.75
N CYS A 68 1.62 21.85 -7.66
CA CYS A 68 3.03 21.62 -7.43
C CYS A 68 3.26 21.05 -6.03
N VAL A 69 4.27 20.17 -5.89
CA VAL A 69 4.72 19.65 -4.62
C VAL A 69 6.23 19.85 -4.47
N ARG A 70 6.64 20.47 -3.35
CA ARG A 70 8.02 20.67 -2.93
C ARG A 70 8.24 20.02 -1.56
N ALA A 71 8.36 18.69 -1.56
CA ALA A 71 8.58 17.88 -0.37
C ALA A 71 9.52 16.73 -0.69
N GLY A 72 10.81 16.94 -0.49
CA GLY A 72 11.86 15.98 -0.81
C GLY A 72 12.58 16.24 -2.14
N GLY A 73 13.75 15.67 -2.30
CA GLY A 73 14.65 15.94 -3.42
C GLY A 73 15.32 17.30 -3.33
N LYS A 74 15.66 17.89 -4.48
CA LYS A 74 16.41 19.14 -4.58
C LYS A 74 15.62 20.38 -4.10
N HIS A 75 14.29 20.35 -4.22
CA HIS A 75 13.38 21.38 -3.75
C HIS A 75 12.54 20.83 -2.60
N ASN A 76 12.88 21.20 -1.38
CA ASN A 76 12.25 20.68 -0.16
C ASN A 76 11.90 21.82 0.78
N ASP A 77 10.61 22.17 0.85
CA ASP A 77 10.09 23.19 1.75
C ASP A 77 9.50 22.61 3.05
N LEU A 78 9.53 21.29 3.23
CA LEU A 78 8.86 20.58 4.33
C LEU A 78 9.22 21.13 5.71
N GLU A 79 10.49 21.45 5.93
CA GLU A 79 10.98 21.94 7.22
C GLU A 79 10.52 23.36 7.55
N ASN A 80 10.22 24.16 6.53
CA ASN A 80 9.76 25.55 6.69
C ASN A 80 8.25 25.67 6.88
N VAL A 81 7.51 24.61 6.57
CA VAL A 81 6.03 24.60 6.66
C VAL A 81 5.56 24.81 8.09
N GLY A 82 4.70 25.79 8.27
CA GLY A 82 4.16 26.21 9.55
C GLY A 82 5.02 27.24 10.31
N PHE A 83 6.32 27.37 9.97
CA PHE A 83 7.27 28.29 10.62
C PHE A 83 7.38 29.63 9.89
N THR A 84 7.28 29.62 8.59
CA THR A 84 7.32 30.82 7.74
C THR A 84 5.91 31.19 7.25
N ALA A 85 5.75 32.41 6.78
CA ALA A 85 4.46 32.90 6.26
C ALA A 85 4.14 32.38 4.84
N ARG A 86 5.11 31.82 4.11
CA ARG A 86 5.07 31.68 2.64
C ARG A 86 5.45 30.31 2.08
N HIS A 87 5.96 29.37 2.87
CA HIS A 87 6.39 28.04 2.39
C HIS A 87 5.33 26.97 2.60
N HIS A 88 5.14 26.15 1.56
CA HIS A 88 4.14 25.08 1.52
C HIS A 88 4.71 23.84 0.87
N THR A 89 4.25 22.66 1.30
CA THR A 89 4.55 21.39 0.60
C THR A 89 3.77 21.27 -0.70
N PHE A 90 2.54 21.81 -0.73
CA PHE A 90 1.67 21.87 -1.89
C PHE A 90 1.25 23.29 -2.14
N PHE A 91 1.32 23.73 -3.38
CA PHE A 91 0.83 25.02 -3.83
C PHE A 91 0.37 24.95 -5.27
N GLU A 92 -0.40 25.93 -5.71
CA GLU A 92 -0.76 26.08 -7.12
C GLU A 92 0.09 27.21 -7.74
N MET A 93 0.74 26.88 -8.86
CA MET A 93 1.50 27.84 -9.65
C MET A 93 0.68 28.30 -10.85
N LEU A 94 0.29 29.56 -10.86
CA LEU A 94 -0.32 30.21 -12.01
C LEU A 94 0.77 30.55 -13.02
N GLY A 95 0.65 30.07 -14.24
CA GLY A 95 1.67 30.27 -15.27
C GLY A 95 1.09 30.65 -16.62
N ASN A 96 1.80 31.49 -17.33
CA ASN A 96 1.62 31.76 -18.76
C ASN A 96 2.90 31.48 -19.53
N PHE A 97 2.76 30.83 -20.67
CA PHE A 97 3.83 30.24 -21.44
C PHE A 97 3.77 30.69 -22.89
N SER A 98 4.95 30.97 -23.48
CA SER A 98 5.12 31.22 -24.90
C SER A 98 6.16 30.27 -25.48
N PHE A 99 5.78 29.49 -26.46
CA PHE A 99 6.68 28.57 -27.17
C PHE A 99 7.18 29.20 -28.46
N GLY A 100 8.01 30.27 -28.32
CA GLY A 100 8.56 31.01 -29.42
C GLY A 100 7.55 31.87 -30.19
N ASP A 101 6.49 32.35 -29.55
CA ASP A 101 5.48 33.24 -30.07
C ASP A 101 5.76 34.70 -29.65
N TYR A 102 5.73 34.99 -28.34
CA TYR A 102 6.12 36.28 -27.78
C TYR A 102 7.30 36.12 -26.80
N PHE A 103 7.94 37.23 -26.43
CA PHE A 103 9.09 37.19 -25.53
C PHE A 103 9.00 38.31 -24.47
N LYS A 104 10.10 38.90 -24.04
CA LYS A 104 10.21 39.78 -22.87
C LYS A 104 9.19 40.92 -22.84
N GLU A 105 9.00 41.63 -23.96
CA GLU A 105 8.15 42.80 -24.01
C GLU A 105 6.68 42.51 -23.68
N ASP A 106 6.11 41.48 -24.32
CA ASP A 106 4.72 41.10 -24.08
C ASP A 106 4.59 40.43 -22.69
N ALA A 107 5.55 39.60 -22.31
CA ALA A 107 5.51 38.92 -21.00
C ALA A 107 5.47 39.93 -19.84
N ILE A 108 6.35 40.92 -19.87
CA ILE A 108 6.43 41.99 -18.87
C ILE A 108 5.15 42.86 -18.90
N SER A 109 4.69 43.19 -20.10
CA SER A 109 3.48 44.02 -20.27
C SER A 109 2.23 43.30 -19.74
N PHE A 110 2.06 42.02 -20.05
CA PHE A 110 0.94 41.23 -19.54
C PHE A 110 1.00 41.08 -18.01
N ALA A 111 2.17 40.84 -17.45
CA ALA A 111 2.32 40.72 -16.00
C ALA A 111 1.94 42.03 -15.30
N TRP A 112 2.41 43.16 -15.80
CA TRP A 112 2.08 44.48 -15.23
C TRP A 112 0.61 44.80 -15.36
N GLU A 113 0.02 44.62 -16.56
CA GLU A 113 -1.41 44.82 -16.81
C GLU A 113 -2.29 43.98 -15.89
N PHE A 114 -1.95 42.71 -15.72
CA PHE A 114 -2.70 41.83 -14.82
C PHE A 114 -2.67 42.32 -13.37
N LEU A 115 -1.49 42.68 -12.85
CA LEU A 115 -1.35 43.14 -11.47
C LEU A 115 -2.01 44.49 -11.22
N THR A 116 -1.80 45.46 -12.11
CA THR A 116 -2.24 46.85 -11.89
C THR A 116 -3.64 47.17 -12.41
N GLU A 117 -4.07 46.54 -13.51
CA GLU A 117 -5.36 46.84 -14.15
C GLU A 117 -6.44 45.82 -13.79
N VAL A 118 -6.10 44.52 -13.67
CA VAL A 118 -7.07 43.46 -13.32
C VAL A 118 -7.18 43.33 -11.79
N LEU A 119 -6.07 43.10 -11.09
CA LEU A 119 -6.04 42.94 -9.64
C LEU A 119 -6.05 44.28 -8.90
N LYS A 120 -5.80 45.39 -9.57
CA LYS A 120 -5.78 46.77 -9.02
C LYS A 120 -4.77 46.93 -7.88
N LEU A 121 -3.62 46.26 -7.94
CA LEU A 121 -2.55 46.44 -6.96
C LEU A 121 -1.92 47.83 -7.11
N PRO A 122 -1.58 48.53 -6.02
CA PRO A 122 -0.91 49.81 -6.04
C PRO A 122 0.50 49.67 -6.67
N ALA A 123 0.75 50.39 -7.76
CA ALA A 123 2.05 50.32 -8.45
C ALA A 123 3.23 50.75 -7.57
N ASP A 124 2.99 51.64 -6.59
CA ASP A 124 3.99 52.08 -5.61
C ASP A 124 4.33 51.01 -4.54
N ARG A 125 3.60 49.93 -4.48
CA ARG A 125 3.90 48.73 -3.66
C ARG A 125 4.67 47.65 -4.42
N LEU A 126 4.81 47.78 -5.76
CA LEU A 126 5.48 46.81 -6.59
C LEU A 126 6.97 47.20 -6.81
N LEU A 127 7.86 46.22 -6.70
CA LEU A 127 9.28 46.33 -6.97
C LEU A 127 9.66 45.18 -7.90
N VAL A 128 10.58 45.40 -8.83
CA VAL A 128 10.99 44.37 -9.80
C VAL A 128 12.48 44.14 -9.74
N THR A 129 12.90 42.90 -10.01
CA THR A 129 14.31 42.55 -10.20
C THR A 129 14.57 42.16 -11.65
N VAL A 130 15.79 42.30 -12.10
CA VAL A 130 16.27 41.81 -13.39
C VAL A 130 17.65 41.20 -13.22
N TYR A 131 18.02 40.21 -14.05
CA TYR A 131 19.39 39.75 -14.08
C TYR A 131 20.35 40.87 -14.45
N GLU A 132 21.50 40.95 -13.79
CA GLU A 132 22.42 42.08 -13.84
C GLU A 132 22.76 42.54 -15.24
N THR A 133 22.96 41.63 -16.18
CA THR A 133 23.32 41.91 -17.59
C THR A 133 22.12 41.98 -18.54
N ASP A 134 20.88 41.83 -18.04
CA ASP A 134 19.67 41.90 -18.88
C ASP A 134 19.17 43.32 -19.01
N ASP A 135 19.89 44.10 -19.83
CA ASP A 135 19.53 45.51 -20.14
C ASP A 135 18.20 45.63 -20.89
N GLU A 136 17.82 44.61 -21.67
CA GLU A 136 16.57 44.60 -22.40
C GLU A 136 15.37 44.57 -21.45
N ALA A 137 15.37 43.66 -20.47
CA ALA A 137 14.33 43.60 -19.46
C ALA A 137 14.26 44.88 -18.63
N PHE A 138 15.43 45.42 -18.22
CA PHE A 138 15.50 46.68 -17.51
C PHE A 138 14.84 47.85 -18.31
N ASP A 139 15.19 47.97 -19.61
CA ASP A 139 14.67 49.00 -20.46
C ASP A 139 13.16 48.87 -20.71
N ILE A 140 12.65 47.66 -20.83
CA ILE A 140 11.20 47.39 -20.94
C ILE A 140 10.48 47.88 -19.68
N TRP A 141 10.96 47.51 -18.51
CA TRP A 141 10.37 47.95 -17.24
C TRP A 141 10.40 49.49 -17.09
N ASN A 142 11.54 50.10 -17.35
CA ASN A 142 11.73 51.49 -17.09
C ASN A 142 11.11 52.42 -18.20
N LYS A 143 11.38 52.10 -19.48
CA LYS A 143 11.01 53.00 -20.59
C LYS A 143 9.64 52.70 -21.18
N LYS A 144 9.18 51.44 -21.19
CA LYS A 144 7.88 51.05 -21.77
C LYS A 144 6.78 50.97 -20.72
N VAL A 145 7.02 50.24 -19.63
CA VAL A 145 6.08 50.06 -18.51
C VAL A 145 6.04 51.32 -17.62
N GLY A 146 7.18 52.00 -17.46
CA GLY A 146 7.28 53.23 -16.67
C GLY A 146 7.56 52.99 -15.19
N VAL A 147 8.09 51.85 -14.84
CA VAL A 147 8.57 51.59 -13.46
C VAL A 147 9.78 52.49 -13.19
N PRO A 148 9.81 53.28 -12.10
CA PRO A 148 10.96 54.12 -11.74
C PRO A 148 12.24 53.28 -11.58
N ALA A 149 13.37 53.81 -12.05
CA ALA A 149 14.65 53.07 -12.04
C ALA A 149 15.11 52.64 -10.64
N ASP A 150 14.75 53.39 -9.59
CA ASP A 150 15.04 53.06 -8.20
C ASP A 150 14.18 51.91 -7.63
N ARG A 151 13.20 51.44 -8.41
CA ARG A 151 12.36 50.29 -8.11
C ARG A 151 12.67 49.06 -8.98
N ILE A 152 13.73 49.12 -9.76
CA ILE A 152 14.26 48.04 -10.58
C ILE A 152 15.63 47.65 -10.03
N VAL A 153 15.72 46.47 -9.39
CA VAL A 153 16.95 45.98 -8.77
C VAL A 153 17.67 45.01 -9.71
N ARG A 154 18.96 45.23 -9.93
CA ARG A 154 19.80 44.31 -10.69
C ARG A 154 20.43 43.31 -9.77
N ILE A 155 20.25 42.02 -10.04
CA ILE A 155 20.80 40.91 -9.26
C ILE A 155 21.79 40.13 -10.15
N GLY A 156 23.02 40.05 -9.69
CA GLY A 156 24.10 39.33 -10.37
C GLY A 156 24.28 37.89 -9.87
N ASP A 157 25.34 37.26 -10.33
CA ASP A 157 25.72 35.93 -9.85
C ASP A 157 26.13 35.98 -8.37
N LYS A 158 25.90 34.86 -7.64
CA LYS A 158 26.25 34.77 -6.22
C LYS A 158 27.76 34.91 -6.02
N GLU A 159 28.17 35.63 -4.99
CA GLU A 159 29.57 35.86 -4.69
C GLU A 159 30.32 34.54 -4.46
N GLY A 160 31.35 34.27 -5.29
CA GLY A 160 32.06 33.00 -5.28
C GLY A 160 31.33 31.81 -5.95
N GLY A 161 30.15 32.03 -6.53
CA GLY A 161 29.36 31.06 -7.28
C GLY A 161 29.86 30.79 -8.70
N LYS A 162 29.23 29.84 -9.36
CA LYS A 162 29.48 29.55 -10.79
C LYS A 162 28.77 30.59 -11.70
N PRO A 163 29.19 30.75 -12.95
CA PRO A 163 28.46 31.59 -13.92
C PRO A 163 27.00 31.15 -13.99
N TYR A 164 26.09 32.13 -13.97
CA TYR A 164 24.62 31.98 -14.00
C TYR A 164 24.04 31.39 -12.68
N GLU A 165 24.78 31.38 -11.59
CA GLU A 165 24.28 31.05 -10.26
C GLU A 165 23.74 32.32 -9.59
N SER A 166 22.54 32.71 -9.99
CA SER A 166 21.86 33.92 -9.57
C SER A 166 20.39 33.63 -9.28
N ASP A 167 19.79 34.39 -8.37
CA ASP A 167 18.35 34.32 -8.12
C ASP A 167 17.53 34.83 -9.30
N ASN A 168 18.12 35.71 -10.14
CA ASN A 168 17.54 36.20 -11.41
C ASN A 168 18.04 35.45 -12.66
N PHE A 169 18.58 34.23 -12.49
CA PHE A 169 18.83 33.30 -13.60
C PHE A 169 18.24 31.91 -13.25
N TRP A 170 17.09 31.65 -13.81
CA TRP A 170 16.34 30.44 -13.47
C TRP A 170 16.81 29.21 -14.26
N GLN A 171 16.84 28.08 -13.57
CA GLN A 171 17.15 26.76 -14.15
C GLN A 171 16.31 25.68 -13.44
N MET A 172 15.78 24.74 -14.22
CA MET A 172 14.93 23.69 -13.71
C MET A 172 15.68 22.68 -12.80
N GLY A 173 16.93 22.44 -13.16
CA GLY A 173 17.79 21.47 -12.49
C GLY A 173 19.23 21.60 -12.98
N ASP A 174 20.00 20.52 -12.93
CA ASP A 174 21.38 20.53 -13.44
C ASP A 174 21.44 20.55 -14.98
N THR A 175 20.33 20.17 -15.63
CA THR A 175 20.17 20.17 -17.09
C THR A 175 18.76 20.65 -17.48
N GLY A 176 18.61 21.11 -18.70
CA GLY A 176 17.32 21.51 -19.28
C GLY A 176 17.21 23.00 -19.61
N PRO A 177 16.02 23.45 -19.99
CA PRO A 177 15.77 24.85 -20.34
C PRO A 177 16.08 25.80 -19.19
N CYS A 178 16.72 26.94 -19.51
CA CYS A 178 17.09 27.94 -18.53
C CYS A 178 17.24 29.32 -19.18
N GLY A 179 17.31 30.38 -18.38
CA GLY A 179 17.53 31.72 -18.83
C GLY A 179 17.39 32.78 -17.74
N PRO A 180 17.69 34.04 -18.04
CA PRO A 180 17.52 35.15 -17.12
C PRO A 180 16.02 35.32 -16.80
N CYS A 181 15.74 35.83 -15.61
CA CYS A 181 14.37 36.09 -15.19
C CYS A 181 14.21 37.50 -14.59
N THR A 182 12.97 37.94 -14.54
CA THR A 182 12.56 39.12 -13.81
C THR A 182 11.48 38.73 -12.81
N GLU A 183 11.67 39.13 -11.59
CA GLU A 183 10.76 38.84 -10.49
C GLU A 183 10.03 40.11 -10.06
N ILE A 184 8.78 39.98 -9.70
CA ILE A 184 7.93 41.05 -9.19
C ILE A 184 7.68 40.79 -7.71
N PHE A 185 8.02 41.80 -6.88
CA PHE A 185 7.86 41.75 -5.42
C PHE A 185 6.76 42.71 -4.99
N TYR A 186 6.09 42.35 -3.91
CA TYR A 186 5.12 43.22 -3.23
C TYR A 186 5.66 43.67 -1.87
N ASP A 187 5.64 45.00 -1.59
CA ASP A 187 6.01 45.59 -0.32
C ASP A 187 4.83 45.57 0.65
N HIS A 188 4.83 44.69 1.63
CA HIS A 188 3.81 44.62 2.67
C HIS A 188 3.82 45.80 3.64
N GLY A 189 4.86 46.63 3.62
CA GLY A 189 4.97 47.85 4.39
C GLY A 189 5.98 47.77 5.54
N GLU A 190 6.31 48.92 6.11
CA GLU A 190 7.40 49.10 7.07
C GLU A 190 7.17 48.40 8.44
N HIS A 191 5.94 48.01 8.71
CA HIS A 191 5.60 47.27 9.94
C HIS A 191 6.02 45.80 9.88
N ILE A 192 6.40 45.30 8.71
CA ILE A 192 6.94 43.97 8.52
C ILE A 192 8.47 44.07 8.36
N TRP A 193 9.19 43.21 9.06
CA TRP A 193 10.64 43.16 8.97
C TRP A 193 11.08 42.55 7.63
N GLY A 194 12.13 43.14 7.02
CA GLY A 194 12.75 42.66 5.79
C GLY A 194 13.27 43.78 4.92
N GLY A 195 14.31 43.50 4.14
CA GLY A 195 14.94 44.38 3.18
C GLY A 195 14.48 44.16 1.74
N ARG A 196 14.90 45.07 0.85
CA ARG A 196 14.71 44.90 -0.61
C ARG A 196 15.56 43.73 -1.11
N PRO A 197 15.16 43.03 -2.20
CA PRO A 197 16.02 42.11 -2.90
C PRO A 197 17.44 42.68 -3.14
N GLY A 198 18.47 41.82 -2.93
CA GLY A 198 19.85 42.22 -3.04
C GLY A 198 20.41 42.91 -1.78
N THR A 199 19.67 42.95 -0.66
CA THR A 199 20.16 43.49 0.62
C THR A 199 20.33 42.39 1.65
N PRO A 200 21.14 42.58 2.72
CA PRO A 200 21.33 41.54 3.75
C PRO A 200 20.06 41.09 4.48
N GLU A 201 18.99 41.89 4.47
CA GLU A 201 17.73 41.55 5.09
C GLU A 201 16.66 41.08 4.08
N GLU A 202 17.03 40.66 2.86
CA GLU A 202 16.11 40.20 1.80
C GLU A 202 15.31 38.95 2.19
N ASP A 203 15.83 38.12 3.08
CA ASP A 203 15.13 36.95 3.61
C ASP A 203 13.90 37.28 4.47
N GLY A 204 13.70 38.52 4.82
CA GLY A 204 12.54 39.02 5.60
C GLY A 204 11.23 38.92 4.81
N ASP A 205 10.12 39.05 5.54
CA ASP A 205 8.78 38.86 4.99
C ASP A 205 8.13 40.18 4.49
N ARG A 206 8.88 41.31 4.42
CA ARG A 206 8.36 42.60 3.93
C ARG A 206 8.20 42.61 2.41
N PHE A 207 9.26 42.25 1.67
CA PHE A 207 9.24 42.16 0.24
C PHE A 207 9.08 40.70 -0.20
N ILE A 208 7.87 40.33 -0.61
CA ILE A 208 7.57 38.98 -1.03
C ILE A 208 7.53 38.92 -2.56
N GLU A 209 8.36 38.00 -3.12
CA GLU A 209 8.24 37.66 -4.56
C GLU A 209 6.86 37.06 -4.80
N ILE A 210 6.11 37.68 -5.72
CA ILE A 210 4.77 37.26 -6.09
C ILE A 210 4.72 36.60 -7.45
N TRP A 211 5.63 36.95 -8.34
CA TRP A 211 5.65 36.46 -9.73
C TRP A 211 7.06 36.42 -10.31
N ASN A 212 7.45 35.26 -10.83
CA ASN A 212 8.69 35.10 -11.56
C ASN A 212 8.39 34.96 -13.07
N ASN A 213 9.02 35.76 -13.92
CA ASN A 213 8.92 35.72 -15.38
C ASN A 213 10.27 35.29 -15.95
N VAL A 214 10.37 34.08 -16.47
CA VAL A 214 11.60 33.48 -16.97
C VAL A 214 11.65 33.60 -18.49
N PHE A 215 12.77 34.08 -18.99
CA PHE A 215 13.08 34.23 -20.42
C PHE A 215 13.97 33.06 -20.85
N MET A 216 13.33 31.95 -21.22
CA MET A 216 14.02 30.72 -21.63
C MET A 216 14.78 30.96 -22.94
N GLN A 217 16.10 30.92 -22.85
CA GLN A 217 17.01 31.20 -23.98
C GLN A 217 17.97 30.05 -24.26
N PHE A 218 18.24 29.21 -23.25
CA PHE A 218 19.26 28.19 -23.33
C PHE A 218 18.73 26.84 -22.86
N ASN A 219 19.38 25.78 -23.38
CA ASN A 219 19.31 24.43 -22.83
C ASN A 219 20.67 24.11 -22.20
N ARG A 220 20.69 23.80 -20.91
CA ARG A 220 21.91 23.43 -20.19
C ARG A 220 22.12 21.93 -20.25
N HIS A 221 23.29 21.49 -20.69
CA HIS A 221 23.71 20.11 -20.74
C HIS A 221 24.44 19.69 -19.44
N ALA A 222 24.61 18.36 -19.24
CA ALA A 222 25.24 17.80 -18.04
C ALA A 222 26.70 18.24 -17.83
N ASP A 223 27.40 18.58 -18.90
CA ASP A 223 28.77 19.13 -18.88
C ASP A 223 28.82 20.64 -18.56
N GLY A 224 27.66 21.29 -18.36
CA GLY A 224 27.52 22.72 -18.11
C GLY A 224 27.44 23.57 -19.36
N THR A 225 27.51 22.99 -20.57
CA THR A 225 27.40 23.73 -21.83
C THR A 225 26.00 24.33 -21.98
N MET A 226 25.92 25.59 -22.43
CA MET A 226 24.68 26.34 -22.68
C MET A 226 24.43 26.41 -24.17
N GLU A 227 23.44 25.64 -24.67
CA GLU A 227 23.02 25.66 -26.07
C GLU A 227 21.79 26.58 -26.23
N PRO A 228 21.76 27.48 -27.22
CA PRO A 228 20.57 28.26 -27.47
C PRO A 228 19.36 27.38 -27.78
N LEU A 229 18.20 27.70 -27.21
CA LEU A 229 16.94 27.05 -27.56
C LEU A 229 16.58 27.33 -29.03
N PRO A 230 15.84 26.41 -29.68
CA PRO A 230 15.36 26.62 -31.07
C PRO A 230 14.62 27.94 -31.25
N LYS A 231 13.91 28.40 -30.23
CA LYS A 231 13.26 29.72 -30.17
C LYS A 231 13.27 30.24 -28.74
N PRO A 232 13.54 31.54 -28.52
CA PRO A 232 13.31 32.18 -27.22
C PRO A 232 11.87 31.99 -26.77
N SER A 233 11.68 31.62 -25.53
CA SER A 233 10.39 31.21 -24.98
C SER A 233 10.17 31.86 -23.61
N VAL A 234 8.91 31.87 -23.15
CA VAL A 234 8.54 32.44 -21.85
C VAL A 234 7.92 31.38 -20.96
N ASP A 235 8.45 31.32 -19.75
CA ASP A 235 7.86 30.57 -18.63
C ASP A 235 7.58 31.53 -17.48
N THR A 236 6.40 31.48 -16.88
CA THR A 236 6.13 32.30 -15.70
C THR A 236 5.53 31.49 -14.58
N GLY A 237 5.77 31.91 -13.33
CA GLY A 237 5.22 31.26 -12.14
C GLY A 237 4.82 32.27 -11.07
N MET A 238 3.52 32.30 -10.75
CA MET A 238 2.95 33.10 -9.67
C MET A 238 2.28 32.14 -8.67
N GLY A 239 2.75 32.14 -7.41
CA GLY A 239 2.10 31.35 -6.37
C GLY A 239 0.73 31.89 -6.03
N ILE A 240 -0.33 31.05 -6.21
CA ILE A 240 -1.70 31.50 -5.97
C ILE A 240 -1.90 31.91 -4.50
N GLU A 241 -1.27 31.20 -3.58
CA GLU A 241 -1.36 31.48 -2.15
C GLU A 241 -0.81 32.86 -1.81
N ARG A 242 0.34 33.26 -2.42
CA ARG A 242 0.98 34.57 -2.21
C ARG A 242 0.11 35.71 -2.74
N ILE A 243 -0.37 35.60 -3.98
CA ILE A 243 -1.22 36.66 -4.56
C ILE A 243 -2.60 36.72 -3.88
N SER A 244 -3.16 35.57 -3.45
CA SER A 244 -4.42 35.55 -2.70
C SER A 244 -4.29 36.25 -1.34
N ALA A 245 -3.16 36.12 -0.63
CA ALA A 245 -2.91 36.83 0.62
C ALA A 245 -3.00 38.35 0.40
N ILE A 246 -2.39 38.85 -0.64
CA ILE A 246 -2.46 40.28 -0.97
C ILE A 246 -3.89 40.71 -1.32
N MET A 247 -4.61 39.91 -2.13
CA MET A 247 -5.99 40.22 -2.55
C MET A 247 -6.99 40.16 -1.37
N GLN A 248 -6.67 39.38 -0.36
CA GLN A 248 -7.47 39.24 0.87
C GLN A 248 -7.01 40.21 1.98
N GLY A 249 -5.94 40.98 1.74
CA GLY A 249 -5.44 42.02 2.66
C GLY A 249 -4.77 41.43 3.90
N VAL A 250 -4.18 40.22 3.78
CA VAL A 250 -3.45 39.54 4.84
C VAL A 250 -1.97 39.36 4.48
N HIS A 251 -1.13 39.10 5.47
CA HIS A 251 0.31 38.97 5.26
C HIS A 251 0.74 37.51 5.06
N SER A 252 0.25 36.60 5.89
CA SER A 252 0.60 35.19 5.82
C SER A 252 -0.31 34.45 4.86
N ASN A 253 0.26 33.55 4.05
CA ASN A 253 -0.52 32.64 3.22
C ASN A 253 -1.49 31.77 4.06
N TYR A 254 -1.15 31.49 5.32
CA TYR A 254 -2.04 30.76 6.22
C TYR A 254 -3.29 31.53 6.67
N GLU A 255 -3.37 32.80 6.35
CA GLU A 255 -4.52 33.66 6.65
C GLU A 255 -5.53 33.76 5.51
N ILE A 256 -5.22 33.18 4.34
CA ILE A 256 -6.16 33.17 3.19
C ILE A 256 -7.35 32.21 3.44
N ASP A 257 -8.41 32.42 2.69
CA ASP A 257 -9.68 31.69 2.77
C ASP A 257 -9.51 30.16 2.85
N VAL A 258 -8.70 29.59 1.94
CA VAL A 258 -8.45 28.13 1.88
C VAL A 258 -7.79 27.63 3.16
N PHE A 259 -6.75 28.29 3.65
CA PHE A 259 -6.05 27.87 4.85
C PHE A 259 -6.88 28.09 6.11
N GLN A 260 -7.60 29.23 6.19
CA GLN A 260 -8.44 29.50 7.37
C GLN A 260 -9.59 28.47 7.50
N ALA A 261 -10.20 28.08 6.40
CA ALA A 261 -11.20 27.01 6.41
C ALA A 261 -10.62 25.66 6.90
N LEU A 262 -9.41 25.29 6.42
CA LEU A 262 -8.74 24.05 6.83
C LEU A 262 -8.28 24.10 8.30
N ILE A 263 -7.70 25.22 8.74
CA ILE A 263 -7.27 25.42 10.14
C ILE A 263 -8.45 25.29 11.08
N LYS A 264 -9.58 25.93 10.74
CA LYS A 264 -10.81 25.84 11.52
C LYS A 264 -11.36 24.41 11.56
N ALA A 265 -11.43 23.73 10.41
CA ALA A 265 -11.89 22.35 10.35
C ALA A 265 -10.98 21.39 11.15
N ALA A 266 -9.66 21.58 11.06
CA ALA A 266 -8.71 20.79 11.83
C ALA A 266 -8.89 21.02 13.35
N ALA A 267 -9.04 22.27 13.77
CA ALA A 267 -9.29 22.61 15.16
C ALA A 267 -10.60 22.00 15.69
N GLU A 268 -11.68 22.06 14.89
CA GLU A 268 -12.99 21.46 15.24
C GLU A 268 -12.90 19.94 15.39
N VAL A 269 -12.24 19.25 14.43
CA VAL A 269 -12.10 17.78 14.45
C VAL A 269 -11.23 17.32 15.61
N ILE A 270 -10.20 18.08 15.97
CA ILE A 270 -9.28 17.76 17.09
C ILE A 270 -9.91 18.16 18.43
N GLY A 271 -10.76 19.18 18.46
CA GLY A 271 -11.30 19.79 19.69
C GLY A 271 -10.33 20.80 20.31
N TYR A 272 -9.62 21.58 19.50
CA TYR A 272 -8.62 22.56 19.91
C TYR A 272 -9.09 23.99 19.63
N GLU A 273 -8.89 24.94 20.57
CA GLU A 273 -9.52 26.27 20.49
C GLU A 273 -8.62 27.35 19.85
N ASP A 274 -7.29 27.30 20.07
CA ASP A 274 -6.36 28.32 19.58
C ASP A 274 -6.01 28.13 18.10
N LEU A 275 -6.72 28.83 17.22
CA LEU A 275 -6.51 28.79 15.77
C LEU A 275 -5.16 29.36 15.31
N SER A 276 -4.44 30.07 16.18
CA SER A 276 -3.11 30.63 15.84
C SER A 276 -1.99 29.60 15.95
N ASN A 277 -2.28 28.44 16.52
CA ASN A 277 -1.28 27.40 16.78
C ASN A 277 -0.64 26.90 15.49
N GLN A 278 0.69 26.86 15.48
CA GLN A 278 1.50 26.44 14.36
C GLN A 278 1.20 25.01 13.86
N SER A 279 0.89 24.09 14.76
CA SER A 279 0.55 22.71 14.39
C SER A 279 -0.68 22.63 13.50
N LEU A 280 -1.66 23.53 13.64
CA LEU A 280 -2.83 23.62 12.77
C LEU A 280 -2.43 24.05 11.34
N ARG A 281 -1.44 24.95 11.20
CA ARG A 281 -0.91 25.35 9.89
C ARG A 281 -0.25 24.19 9.18
N VAL A 282 0.55 23.39 9.90
CA VAL A 282 1.17 22.17 9.35
C VAL A 282 0.10 21.18 8.88
N ILE A 283 -0.92 20.92 9.68
CA ILE A 283 -2.02 20.01 9.32
C ILE A 283 -2.75 20.50 8.07
N ALA A 284 -3.06 21.81 8.02
CA ALA A 284 -3.76 22.42 6.88
C ALA A 284 -2.94 22.37 5.58
N ASP A 285 -1.62 22.55 5.64
CA ASP A 285 -0.73 22.37 4.49
C ASP A 285 -0.69 20.91 4.04
N HIS A 286 -0.48 20.00 4.98
CA HIS A 286 -0.23 18.61 4.68
C HIS A 286 -1.46 17.86 4.15
N ILE A 287 -2.68 18.26 4.54
CA ILE A 287 -3.87 17.63 3.96
C ILE A 287 -3.99 17.94 2.45
N ARG A 288 -3.55 19.11 2.00
CA ARG A 288 -3.52 19.48 0.58
C ARG A 288 -2.56 18.59 -0.19
N SER A 289 -1.30 18.52 0.23
CA SER A 289 -0.28 17.69 -0.44
C SER A 289 -0.63 16.22 -0.44
N CYS A 290 -1.04 15.65 0.70
CA CYS A 290 -1.37 14.24 0.80
C CYS A 290 -2.57 13.85 -0.08
N SER A 291 -3.63 14.66 -0.05
CA SER A 291 -4.84 14.38 -0.83
C SER A 291 -4.57 14.38 -2.33
N PHE A 292 -3.90 15.40 -2.86
CA PHE A 292 -3.62 15.47 -4.29
C PHE A 292 -2.57 14.49 -4.77
N LEU A 293 -1.59 14.13 -3.93
CA LEU A 293 -0.66 13.03 -4.26
C LEU A 293 -1.38 11.69 -4.39
N ILE A 294 -2.35 11.41 -3.52
CA ILE A 294 -3.16 10.19 -3.60
C ILE A 294 -4.06 10.20 -4.82
N VAL A 295 -4.70 11.34 -5.12
CA VAL A 295 -5.49 11.53 -6.36
C VAL A 295 -4.66 11.17 -7.59
N ASP A 296 -3.39 11.58 -7.61
CA ASP A 296 -2.46 11.32 -8.71
C ASP A 296 -1.77 9.93 -8.61
N GLY A 297 -2.31 9.02 -7.79
CA GLY A 297 -1.93 7.61 -7.72
C GLY A 297 -0.73 7.29 -6.82
N VAL A 298 -0.22 8.24 -6.04
CA VAL A 298 0.83 7.97 -5.07
C VAL A 298 0.23 7.28 -3.84
N MET A 299 0.76 6.11 -3.50
CA MET A 299 0.36 5.38 -2.30
C MET A 299 1.48 5.37 -1.26
N PRO A 300 1.17 5.41 0.05
CA PRO A 300 2.18 5.33 1.10
C PRO A 300 3.02 4.06 0.96
N SER A 301 4.35 4.22 0.92
CA SER A 301 5.30 3.11 0.80
C SER A 301 6.59 3.38 1.59
N ASN A 302 7.54 2.45 1.56
CA ASN A 302 8.83 2.60 2.25
C ASN A 302 9.90 3.28 1.38
N GLU A 303 9.63 3.53 0.10
CA GLU A 303 10.60 4.04 -0.86
C GLU A 303 9.99 5.08 -1.80
N GLY A 304 10.83 5.92 -2.40
CA GLY A 304 10.47 6.85 -3.45
C GLY A 304 9.35 7.82 -3.06
N ARG A 305 8.45 8.09 -4.00
CA ARG A 305 7.33 9.03 -3.82
C ARG A 305 6.39 8.66 -2.68
N GLY A 306 6.11 7.37 -2.52
CA GLY A 306 5.24 6.87 -1.46
C GLY A 306 5.85 7.05 -0.06
N TYR A 307 7.17 7.00 0.07
CA TYR A 307 7.86 7.33 1.32
C TYR A 307 7.69 8.80 1.69
N VAL A 308 7.82 9.71 0.73
CA VAL A 308 7.61 11.14 0.97
C VAL A 308 6.16 11.40 1.41
N LEU A 309 5.18 10.82 0.72
CA LEU A 309 3.77 10.92 1.12
C LEU A 309 3.54 10.41 2.55
N ARG A 310 4.08 9.25 2.88
CA ARG A 310 3.99 8.67 4.24
C ARG A 310 4.60 9.61 5.29
N ARG A 311 5.74 10.20 4.99
CA ARG A 311 6.43 11.15 5.87
C ARG A 311 5.55 12.37 6.17
N ILE A 312 4.90 12.94 5.15
CA ILE A 312 4.00 14.09 5.31
C ILE A 312 2.77 13.70 6.16
N ILE A 313 2.15 12.54 5.89
CA ILE A 313 1.02 12.05 6.68
C ILE A 313 1.42 11.91 8.15
N ARG A 314 2.55 11.26 8.44
CA ARG A 314 3.02 11.03 9.81
C ARG A 314 3.34 12.32 10.56
N ARG A 315 3.89 13.30 9.85
CA ARG A 315 4.14 14.63 10.41
C ARG A 315 2.82 15.31 10.81
N ALA A 316 1.80 15.27 9.95
CA ALA A 316 0.48 15.81 10.27
C ALA A 316 -0.16 15.09 11.49
N VAL A 317 -0.09 13.76 11.52
CA VAL A 317 -0.63 12.95 12.63
C VAL A 317 0.06 13.29 13.95
N ARG A 318 1.39 13.45 13.94
CA ARG A 318 2.14 13.88 15.14
C ARG A 318 1.71 15.26 15.62
N HIS A 319 1.52 16.23 14.71
CA HIS A 319 1.06 17.56 15.07
C HIS A 319 -0.36 17.53 15.66
N GLY A 320 -1.25 16.69 15.13
CA GLY A 320 -2.57 16.47 15.71
C GLY A 320 -2.52 15.84 17.10
N ASN A 321 -1.65 14.85 17.29
CA ASN A 321 -1.43 14.25 18.61
C ASN A 321 -0.91 15.27 19.62
N LYS A 322 0.02 16.16 19.22
CA LYS A 322 0.53 17.28 20.03
C LYS A 322 -0.60 18.23 20.48
N LEU A 323 -1.64 18.40 19.65
CA LEU A 323 -2.83 19.20 19.96
C LEU A 323 -3.90 18.43 20.76
N GLY A 324 -3.67 17.15 21.05
CA GLY A 324 -4.59 16.32 21.84
C GLY A 324 -5.63 15.54 21.02
N ALA A 325 -5.43 15.37 19.71
CA ALA A 325 -6.32 14.57 18.87
C ALA A 325 -6.49 13.15 19.43
N GLN A 326 -7.73 12.69 19.51
CA GLN A 326 -8.09 11.34 19.94
C GLN A 326 -8.40 10.46 18.72
N GLY A 327 -7.52 9.50 18.46
CA GLY A 327 -7.67 8.60 17.31
C GLY A 327 -7.44 9.27 15.97
N ALA A 328 -7.93 8.64 14.89
CA ALA A 328 -7.75 9.12 13.53
C ALA A 328 -8.63 10.35 13.24
N PHE A 329 -8.03 11.42 12.79
CA PHE A 329 -8.67 12.71 12.54
C PHE A 329 -8.37 13.29 11.15
N PHE A 330 -7.16 13.05 10.63
CA PHE A 330 -6.61 13.74 9.47
C PHE A 330 -7.41 13.47 8.19
N HIS A 331 -7.83 12.22 7.97
CA HIS A 331 -8.67 11.84 6.84
C HIS A 331 -10.01 12.58 6.78
N LYS A 332 -10.54 13.05 7.92
CA LYS A 332 -11.82 13.78 8.01
C LYS A 332 -11.76 15.16 7.35
N LEU A 333 -10.57 15.68 7.09
CA LEU A 333 -10.36 16.98 6.46
C LEU A 333 -10.48 16.94 4.93
N VAL A 334 -10.47 15.76 4.32
CA VAL A 334 -10.50 15.60 2.86
C VAL A 334 -11.77 16.20 2.25
N GLY A 335 -12.94 15.96 2.84
CA GLY A 335 -14.20 16.53 2.36
C GLY A 335 -14.20 18.05 2.39
N VAL A 336 -13.72 18.66 3.47
CA VAL A 336 -13.60 20.11 3.60
C VAL A 336 -12.64 20.67 2.53
N LEU A 337 -11.48 20.02 2.34
CA LEU A 337 -10.53 20.41 1.30
C LEU A 337 -11.15 20.36 -0.09
N ALA A 338 -11.86 19.28 -0.42
CA ALA A 338 -12.51 19.13 -1.72
C ALA A 338 -13.51 20.25 -2.01
N ASP A 339 -14.24 20.70 -0.99
CA ASP A 339 -15.22 21.78 -1.16
C ASP A 339 -14.57 23.17 -1.32
N ILE A 340 -13.54 23.48 -0.54
CA ILE A 340 -12.92 24.81 -0.55
C ILE A 340 -11.99 25.05 -1.74
N MET A 341 -11.48 24.01 -2.39
CA MET A 341 -10.63 24.14 -3.56
C MET A 341 -11.38 24.56 -4.82
N GLY A 342 -12.70 24.68 -4.78
CA GLY A 342 -13.52 25.10 -5.92
C GLY A 342 -13.32 24.20 -7.14
N THR A 343 -13.06 24.82 -8.31
CA THR A 343 -12.82 24.08 -9.57
C THR A 343 -11.61 23.15 -9.51
N ALA A 344 -10.58 23.49 -8.75
CA ALA A 344 -9.40 22.64 -8.56
C ALA A 344 -9.68 21.41 -7.68
N GLY A 345 -10.80 21.37 -6.96
CA GLY A 345 -11.22 20.27 -6.08
C GLY A 345 -12.05 19.17 -6.74
N GLU A 346 -12.49 19.35 -7.98
CA GLU A 346 -13.45 18.45 -8.64
C GLU A 346 -12.93 16.99 -8.75
N GLU A 347 -11.67 16.81 -9.05
CA GLU A 347 -11.06 15.48 -9.12
C GLU A 347 -10.94 14.85 -7.75
N LEU A 348 -10.60 15.62 -6.73
CA LEU A 348 -10.56 15.18 -5.34
C LEU A 348 -11.95 14.75 -4.87
N LYS A 349 -13.02 15.48 -5.22
CA LYS A 349 -14.41 15.09 -4.91
C LYS A 349 -14.77 13.73 -5.46
N ARG A 350 -14.36 13.44 -6.70
CA ARG A 350 -14.61 12.13 -7.33
C ARG A 350 -13.90 10.98 -6.64
N GLN A 351 -12.71 11.23 -6.09
CA GLN A 351 -11.87 10.22 -5.44
C GLN A 351 -11.88 10.31 -3.91
N GLN A 352 -12.73 11.15 -3.31
CA GLN A 352 -12.73 11.46 -1.88
C GLN A 352 -12.70 10.21 -1.00
N ALA A 353 -13.57 9.24 -1.26
CA ALA A 353 -13.67 8.01 -0.45
C ALA A 353 -12.37 7.18 -0.47
N VAL A 354 -11.66 7.17 -1.60
CA VAL A 354 -10.37 6.49 -1.73
C VAL A 354 -9.30 7.22 -0.93
N VAL A 355 -9.23 8.55 -1.07
CA VAL A 355 -8.26 9.38 -0.35
C VAL A 355 -8.47 9.28 1.16
N GLU A 356 -9.71 9.40 1.64
CA GLU A 356 -10.05 9.23 3.06
C GLU A 356 -9.65 7.86 3.59
N LYS A 357 -9.90 6.79 2.83
CA LYS A 357 -9.52 5.42 3.19
C LYS A 357 -8.01 5.27 3.32
N VAL A 358 -7.25 5.75 2.34
CA VAL A 358 -5.78 5.67 2.33
C VAL A 358 -5.19 6.41 3.53
N LEU A 359 -5.62 7.65 3.76
CA LEU A 359 -5.15 8.46 4.88
C LEU A 359 -5.51 7.82 6.22
N ARG A 360 -6.73 7.35 6.39
CA ARG A 360 -7.17 6.70 7.63
C ARG A 360 -6.34 5.49 7.97
N ILE A 361 -6.06 4.61 7.00
CA ILE A 361 -5.27 3.38 7.21
C ILE A 361 -3.84 3.73 7.65
N GLU A 362 -3.17 4.67 6.97
CA GLU A 362 -1.81 5.06 7.34
C GLU A 362 -1.77 5.77 8.69
N GLU A 363 -2.77 6.60 8.99
CA GLU A 363 -2.94 7.29 10.26
C GLU A 363 -3.14 6.31 11.42
N GLU A 364 -4.05 5.34 11.28
CA GLU A 364 -4.29 4.29 12.28
C GLU A 364 -3.06 3.40 12.50
N ASN A 365 -2.36 3.04 11.41
CA ASN A 365 -1.14 2.25 11.49
C ASN A 365 -0.02 2.99 12.23
N PHE A 366 0.17 4.26 11.95
CA PHE A 366 1.17 5.07 12.63
C PHE A 366 0.77 5.36 14.08
N GLY A 367 -0.51 5.61 14.34
CA GLY A 367 -1.05 5.86 15.69
C GLY A 367 -0.71 4.75 16.68
N ARG A 368 -0.69 3.49 16.23
CA ARG A 368 -0.32 2.34 17.09
C ARG A 368 1.13 2.37 17.57
N THR A 369 2.02 3.00 16.84
CA THR A 369 3.47 3.07 17.16
C THR A 369 3.90 4.44 17.66
N LEU A 370 3.09 5.47 17.41
CA LEU A 370 3.40 6.87 17.71
C LEU A 370 3.69 7.10 19.19
N GLU A 371 2.79 6.69 20.09
CA GLU A 371 2.94 6.90 21.53
C GLU A 371 4.23 6.25 22.05
N ARG A 372 4.50 5.02 21.62
CA ARG A 372 5.68 4.28 22.04
C ARG A 372 6.96 4.87 21.46
N GLY A 373 6.94 5.27 20.19
CA GLY A 373 8.07 5.95 19.55
C GLY A 373 8.39 7.28 20.20
N MET A 374 7.37 8.09 20.52
CA MET A 374 7.53 9.34 21.23
C MET A 374 8.08 9.15 22.67
N ALA A 375 7.63 8.11 23.38
CA ALA A 375 8.16 7.82 24.71
C ALA A 375 9.66 7.48 24.64
N ILE A 376 10.08 6.63 23.71
CA ILE A 376 11.49 6.27 23.50
C ILE A 376 12.33 7.50 23.10
N LEU A 377 11.82 8.32 22.19
CA LEU A 377 12.52 9.52 21.75
C LEU A 377 12.68 10.52 22.90
N ASN A 378 11.64 10.74 23.68
CA ASN A 378 11.70 11.63 24.83
C ASN A 378 12.69 11.12 25.90
N GLU A 379 12.66 9.81 26.22
CA GLU A 379 13.61 9.19 27.12
C GLU A 379 15.06 9.36 26.62
N ALA A 380 15.31 9.09 25.34
CA ALA A 380 16.61 9.26 24.74
C ALA A 380 17.11 10.72 24.75
N LEU A 381 16.22 11.70 24.57
CA LEU A 381 16.55 13.13 24.66
C LEU A 381 16.74 13.61 26.11
N ASP A 382 16.01 13.02 27.08
CA ASP A 382 16.13 13.35 28.50
C ASP A 382 17.44 12.82 29.09
N ASP A 383 17.90 11.65 28.65
CA ASP A 383 19.11 10.98 29.10
C ASP A 383 20.37 11.39 28.32
N LEU A 384 20.24 12.31 27.34
CA LEU A 384 21.31 12.65 26.42
C LEU A 384 22.38 13.55 27.08
N ASP A 385 23.61 13.03 27.19
CA ASP A 385 24.80 13.81 27.55
C ASP A 385 25.33 14.55 26.29
N GLY A 386 24.77 15.72 26.01
CA GLY A 386 25.13 16.51 24.83
C GLY A 386 23.96 17.17 24.13
N LYS A 387 24.13 17.51 22.85
CA LYS A 387 23.14 18.20 22.03
C LYS A 387 22.79 17.43 20.73
N VAL A 388 23.35 16.23 20.52
CA VAL A 388 23.19 15.46 19.28
C VAL A 388 22.75 14.03 19.64
N LEU A 389 21.55 13.65 19.19
CA LEU A 389 21.01 12.28 19.31
C LEU A 389 21.73 11.38 18.32
N ASP A 390 22.20 10.23 18.78
CA ASP A 390 22.99 9.28 17.99
C ASP A 390 22.19 8.66 16.83
N GLY A 391 22.88 8.34 15.74
CA GLY A 391 22.30 7.82 14.51
C GLY A 391 21.67 6.42 14.67
N GLU A 392 22.15 5.58 15.60
CA GLU A 392 21.58 4.26 15.86
C GLU A 392 20.19 4.36 16.50
N THR A 393 20.02 5.31 17.43
CA THR A 393 18.72 5.60 18.05
C THR A 393 17.74 6.15 17.00
N VAL A 394 18.19 7.07 16.13
CA VAL A 394 17.38 7.58 15.02
C VAL A 394 16.99 6.44 14.08
N PHE A 395 17.91 5.56 13.74
CA PHE A 395 17.65 4.39 12.90
C PHE A 395 16.66 3.41 13.55
N LYS A 396 16.79 3.14 14.83
CA LYS A 396 15.84 2.28 15.58
C LYS A 396 14.42 2.86 15.59
N LEU A 397 14.30 4.16 15.76
CA LEU A 397 13.00 4.85 15.66
C LEU A 397 12.40 4.72 14.25
N TYR A 398 13.24 4.84 13.21
CA TYR A 398 12.82 4.66 11.83
C TYR A 398 12.41 3.22 11.50
N ASP A 399 13.30 2.27 11.75
CA ASP A 399 13.13 0.87 11.33
C ASP A 399 12.04 0.14 12.12
N THR A 400 12.01 0.31 13.44
CA THR A 400 11.13 -0.44 14.34
C THR A 400 9.79 0.26 14.59
N TYR A 401 9.80 1.59 14.72
CA TYR A 401 8.59 2.36 15.08
C TYR A 401 8.03 3.18 13.92
N GLY A 402 8.69 3.14 12.78
CA GLY A 402 8.24 3.87 11.61
C GLY A 402 8.27 5.40 11.79
N PHE A 403 9.16 5.90 12.64
CA PHE A 403 9.44 7.33 12.79
C PHE A 403 10.39 7.78 11.71
N PRO A 404 9.98 8.59 10.75
CA PRO A 404 10.91 9.18 9.78
C PRO A 404 12.00 9.99 10.50
N ALA A 405 13.23 9.96 9.96
CA ALA A 405 14.35 10.65 10.59
C ALA A 405 14.14 12.17 10.72
N ASP A 406 13.48 12.80 9.72
CA ASP A 406 13.10 14.21 9.78
C ASP A 406 12.03 14.50 10.85
N LEU A 407 11.11 13.56 11.12
CA LEU A 407 10.18 13.70 12.24
C LEU A 407 10.90 13.63 13.59
N THR A 408 11.89 12.74 13.71
CA THR A 408 12.78 12.68 14.88
C THR A 408 13.57 13.98 15.02
N ASN A 409 14.06 14.55 13.92
CA ASN A 409 14.76 15.83 13.90
C ASN A 409 13.84 17.00 14.30
N ASP A 410 12.60 17.03 13.80
CA ASP A 410 11.62 18.04 14.20
C ASP A 410 11.39 18.05 15.72
N VAL A 411 11.23 16.86 16.32
CA VAL A 411 11.05 16.72 17.77
C VAL A 411 12.31 17.14 18.54
N ALA A 412 13.48 16.73 18.06
CA ALA A 412 14.77 17.10 18.66
C ALA A 412 14.97 18.62 18.61
N ARG A 413 14.75 19.26 17.48
CA ARG A 413 14.85 20.74 17.30
C ARG A 413 13.88 21.52 18.20
N GLU A 414 12.68 21.03 18.40
CA GLU A 414 11.72 21.67 19.36
C GLU A 414 12.27 21.72 20.80
N ARG A 415 13.21 20.83 21.12
CA ARG A 415 13.89 20.75 22.41
C ARG A 415 15.34 21.24 22.37
N GLU A 416 15.74 21.93 21.31
CA GLU A 416 17.09 22.46 21.05
C GLU A 416 18.19 21.38 20.95
N PHE A 417 17.85 20.19 20.45
CA PHE A 417 18.77 19.12 20.10
C PHE A 417 18.90 18.99 18.58
N ALA A 418 19.95 18.30 18.11
CA ALA A 418 20.14 17.87 16.73
C ALA A 418 20.17 16.34 16.66
N ILE A 419 20.13 15.78 15.45
CA ILE A 419 20.33 14.35 15.21
C ILE A 419 21.65 14.11 14.47
N ASP A 420 22.24 12.93 14.65
CA ASP A 420 23.40 12.45 13.88
C ASP A 420 22.92 11.84 12.55
N GLU A 421 22.80 12.68 11.52
CA GLU A 421 22.35 12.28 10.18
C GLU A 421 23.36 11.32 9.52
N GLU A 422 24.67 11.53 9.71
CA GLU A 422 25.71 10.68 9.13
C GLU A 422 25.67 9.26 9.73
N GLY A 423 25.51 9.14 11.04
CA GLY A 423 25.33 7.86 11.72
C GLY A 423 24.04 7.14 11.30
N PHE A 424 22.94 7.87 11.09
CA PHE A 424 21.71 7.33 10.55
C PHE A 424 21.86 6.78 9.13
N GLU A 425 22.47 7.55 8.22
CA GLU A 425 22.74 7.13 6.83
C GLU A 425 23.60 5.87 6.77
N LYS A 426 24.62 5.78 7.64
CA LYS A 426 25.46 4.59 7.75
C LYS A 426 24.65 3.36 8.18
N ALA A 427 23.82 3.49 9.20
CA ALA A 427 22.96 2.38 9.66
C ALA A 427 21.97 1.93 8.57
N MET A 428 21.43 2.87 7.79
CA MET A 428 20.57 2.60 6.63
C MET A 428 21.31 1.83 5.53
N GLU A 429 22.55 2.19 5.22
CA GLU A 429 23.33 1.49 4.19
C GLU A 429 23.71 0.07 4.64
N GLU A 430 24.07 -0.12 5.92
CA GLU A 430 24.31 -1.45 6.49
C GLU A 430 23.04 -2.35 6.42
N GLN A 431 21.84 -1.78 6.61
CA GLN A 431 20.58 -2.51 6.44
C GLN A 431 20.37 -2.90 4.97
N ARG A 432 20.59 -1.96 4.03
CA ARG A 432 20.47 -2.21 2.59
C ARG A 432 21.44 -3.30 2.13
N GLN A 433 22.68 -3.28 2.64
CA GLN A 433 23.69 -4.29 2.33
C GLN A 433 23.26 -5.66 2.86
N ARG A 434 22.79 -5.76 4.11
CA ARG A 434 22.26 -7.02 4.68
C ARG A 434 21.06 -7.55 3.88
N ALA A 435 20.18 -6.66 3.41
CA ALA A 435 19.06 -7.04 2.57
C ALA A 435 19.50 -7.56 1.19
N ARG A 436 20.54 -6.94 0.58
CA ARG A 436 21.14 -7.41 -0.68
C ARG A 436 21.85 -8.76 -0.49
N GLU A 437 22.60 -8.95 0.57
CA GLU A 437 23.28 -10.22 0.90
C GLU A 437 22.29 -11.35 1.18
N ALA A 438 21.16 -11.07 1.84
CA ALA A 438 20.09 -12.03 2.07
C ALA A 438 19.30 -12.37 0.78
N GLY A 439 19.32 -11.49 -0.22
CA GLY A 439 18.69 -11.70 -1.53
C GLY A 439 19.59 -12.39 -2.57
N ASN A 440 20.91 -12.37 -2.38
CA ASN A 440 21.89 -12.93 -3.32
C ASN A 440 22.42 -14.28 -2.81
N PHE A 441 21.68 -15.35 -3.04
CA PHE A 441 22.24 -16.71 -3.08
C PHE A 441 22.77 -17.01 -4.51
N GLY A 442 23.75 -16.25 -4.95
CA GLY A 442 24.46 -16.50 -6.19
C GLY A 442 25.54 -15.44 -6.36
N THR A 443 26.79 -15.88 -6.41
CA THR A 443 27.90 -15.02 -6.81
C THR A 443 27.62 -14.50 -8.20
N ASP A 444 27.45 -13.18 -8.34
CA ASP A 444 27.20 -12.53 -9.62
C ASP A 444 28.49 -12.51 -10.47
N TYR A 445 28.80 -13.64 -11.09
CA TYR A 445 29.89 -13.77 -12.04
C TYR A 445 29.70 -12.91 -13.30
N ASN A 446 28.46 -12.47 -13.57
CA ASN A 446 28.11 -11.69 -14.76
C ASN A 446 28.64 -10.25 -14.70
N ALA A 447 28.81 -9.67 -13.52
CA ALA A 447 29.27 -8.29 -13.37
C ALA A 447 30.73 -8.04 -13.86
N ALA A 448 31.52 -9.08 -13.98
CA ALA A 448 32.93 -9.01 -14.42
C ALA A 448 33.13 -9.32 -15.91
N ILE A 449 32.15 -9.93 -16.58
CA ILE A 449 32.27 -10.39 -17.96
C ILE A 449 31.83 -9.28 -18.90
N LYS A 450 32.71 -8.81 -19.79
CA LYS A 450 32.38 -7.91 -20.89
C LYS A 450 32.38 -8.68 -22.20
N VAL A 451 31.27 -8.63 -22.92
CA VAL A 451 31.08 -9.27 -24.24
C VAL A 451 30.66 -8.20 -25.23
N ASP A 452 31.39 -8.09 -26.32
CA ASP A 452 31.06 -7.16 -27.43
C ASP A 452 30.04 -7.75 -28.41
N THR A 453 29.60 -9.00 -28.20
CA THR A 453 28.66 -9.70 -29.07
C THR A 453 27.22 -9.26 -28.74
N GLN A 454 26.43 -9.00 -29.78
CA GLN A 454 24.99 -8.84 -29.67
C GLN A 454 24.32 -10.19 -30.03
N THR A 455 23.43 -10.67 -29.18
CA THR A 455 22.65 -11.91 -29.45
C THR A 455 21.27 -11.55 -29.96
N GLU A 456 20.85 -12.13 -31.08
CA GLU A 456 19.49 -12.01 -31.59
C GLU A 456 18.59 -13.08 -30.95
N PHE A 457 17.44 -12.64 -30.41
CA PHE A 457 16.46 -13.54 -29.83
C PHE A 457 15.40 -13.95 -30.84
N CYS A 458 15.36 -15.25 -31.21
CA CYS A 458 14.41 -15.82 -32.18
C CYS A 458 13.32 -16.72 -31.55
N GLY A 459 13.26 -16.80 -30.22
CA GLY A 459 12.44 -17.76 -29.48
C GLY A 459 10.94 -17.49 -29.41
N TYR A 460 10.41 -16.41 -29.99
CA TYR A 460 8.96 -16.17 -30.04
C TYR A 460 8.21 -17.15 -30.95
N THR A 461 8.89 -17.69 -31.97
CA THR A 461 8.27 -18.56 -33.00
C THR A 461 8.60 -20.03 -32.84
N GLY A 462 9.52 -20.38 -31.95
CA GLY A 462 9.92 -21.77 -31.77
C GLY A 462 10.84 -22.03 -30.60
N THR A 463 11.07 -23.32 -30.33
CA THR A 463 11.93 -23.83 -29.26
C THR A 463 13.23 -24.49 -29.78
N LYS A 464 13.47 -24.43 -31.08
CA LYS A 464 14.66 -24.99 -31.69
C LYS A 464 15.26 -24.02 -32.68
N GLY A 465 16.58 -23.98 -32.76
CA GLY A 465 17.33 -23.14 -33.68
C GLY A 465 18.72 -23.72 -33.96
N SER A 466 19.49 -23.01 -34.75
CA SER A 466 20.92 -23.26 -34.96
C SER A 466 21.67 -21.96 -34.89
N SER A 467 22.88 -21.99 -34.35
CA SER A 467 23.71 -20.81 -34.18
C SER A 467 25.18 -21.19 -34.11
N SER A 468 26.07 -20.21 -34.07
CA SER A 468 27.49 -20.43 -33.77
C SER A 468 27.86 -19.94 -32.36
N VAL A 469 28.83 -20.63 -31.77
CA VAL A 469 29.36 -20.23 -30.44
C VAL A 469 30.23 -18.99 -30.60
N ALA A 470 29.77 -17.87 -30.11
CA ALA A 470 30.47 -16.59 -30.18
C ALA A 470 31.53 -16.44 -29.08
N ALA A 471 31.22 -16.84 -27.86
CA ALA A 471 32.12 -16.80 -26.71
C ALA A 471 31.75 -17.87 -25.68
N MET A 472 32.72 -18.29 -24.87
CA MET A 472 32.52 -19.19 -23.74
C MET A 472 33.36 -18.74 -22.55
N PHE A 473 32.81 -18.90 -21.34
CA PHE A 473 33.45 -18.45 -20.09
C PHE A 473 33.39 -19.55 -19.02
N VAL A 474 34.54 -19.80 -18.39
CA VAL A 474 34.66 -20.64 -17.20
C VAL A 474 35.21 -19.78 -16.06
N GLU A 475 34.51 -19.73 -14.94
CA GLU A 475 34.86 -18.90 -13.77
C GLU A 475 35.19 -17.42 -14.15
N GLY A 476 34.44 -16.86 -15.10
CA GLY A 476 34.61 -15.48 -15.56
C GLY A 476 35.72 -15.25 -16.59
N ASN A 477 36.50 -16.27 -16.96
CA ASN A 477 37.55 -16.18 -17.95
C ASN A 477 37.08 -16.76 -19.30
N GLU A 478 37.38 -16.07 -20.40
CA GLU A 478 37.08 -16.58 -21.75
C GLU A 478 37.96 -17.78 -22.07
N VAL A 479 37.34 -18.81 -22.65
CA VAL A 479 37.98 -20.06 -23.04
C VAL A 479 37.62 -20.44 -24.48
N ASP A 480 38.54 -21.16 -25.19
CA ASP A 480 38.32 -21.57 -26.57
C ASP A 480 37.63 -22.94 -26.70
N SER A 481 37.58 -23.73 -25.63
CA SER A 481 36.95 -25.06 -25.63
C SER A 481 36.42 -25.42 -24.22
N LEU A 482 35.33 -26.23 -24.20
CA LEU A 482 34.76 -26.84 -23.00
C LEU A 482 34.86 -28.37 -23.13
N SER A 483 35.05 -29.02 -21.99
CA SER A 483 35.09 -30.47 -21.85
C SER A 483 33.99 -30.95 -20.86
N ALA A 484 33.62 -32.22 -20.97
CA ALA A 484 32.61 -32.83 -20.08
C ALA A 484 32.91 -32.54 -18.61
N GLY A 485 31.93 -32.02 -17.89
CA GLY A 485 32.00 -31.60 -16.46
C GLY A 485 32.26 -30.11 -16.26
N ASP A 486 32.65 -29.34 -17.27
CA ASP A 486 32.89 -27.92 -17.13
C ASP A 486 31.59 -27.16 -16.92
N LYS A 487 31.54 -26.35 -15.85
CA LYS A 487 30.48 -25.33 -15.66
C LYS A 487 30.89 -24.05 -16.39
N ALA A 488 30.03 -23.62 -17.28
CA ALA A 488 30.39 -22.53 -18.20
C ALA A 488 29.19 -21.65 -18.54
N ILE A 489 29.50 -20.50 -19.13
CA ILE A 489 28.56 -19.59 -19.80
C ILE A 489 28.88 -19.64 -21.28
N ILE A 490 27.86 -19.85 -22.10
CA ILE A 490 27.96 -19.83 -23.57
C ILE A 490 27.18 -18.62 -24.08
N VAL A 491 27.78 -17.86 -24.98
CA VAL A 491 27.17 -16.78 -25.74
C VAL A 491 27.05 -17.19 -27.21
N LEU A 492 25.86 -17.03 -27.77
CA LEU A 492 25.56 -17.35 -29.14
C LEU A 492 25.24 -16.09 -29.96
N GLY A 493 25.37 -16.13 -31.28
CA GLY A 493 24.96 -15.05 -32.16
C GLY A 493 23.44 -14.91 -32.29
N GLU A 494 22.73 -16.04 -32.27
CA GLU A 494 21.28 -16.14 -32.31
C GLU A 494 20.82 -17.23 -31.33
N THR A 495 19.68 -17.02 -30.64
CA THR A 495 19.20 -18.03 -29.70
C THR A 495 17.69 -18.06 -29.59
N PRO A 496 17.05 -19.23 -29.45
CA PRO A 496 15.65 -19.36 -29.05
C PRO A 496 15.45 -19.32 -27.53
N PHE A 497 16.52 -19.31 -26.72
CA PHE A 497 16.43 -19.28 -25.28
C PHE A 497 16.05 -17.89 -24.78
N TYR A 498 14.96 -17.77 -24.03
CA TYR A 498 14.53 -16.54 -23.38
C TYR A 498 15.42 -16.24 -22.18
N ALA A 499 16.05 -15.09 -22.17
CA ALA A 499 16.81 -14.63 -21.03
C ALA A 499 15.89 -14.04 -19.95
N GLU A 500 16.17 -14.31 -18.68
CA GLU A 500 15.42 -13.77 -17.55
C GLU A 500 15.17 -12.26 -17.71
N SER A 501 13.91 -11.88 -17.77
CA SER A 501 13.49 -10.49 -17.95
C SER A 501 12.03 -10.31 -17.58
N GLY A 502 11.65 -9.11 -17.06
CA GLY A 502 10.26 -8.76 -16.77
C GLY A 502 9.58 -9.69 -15.74
N GLY A 503 10.36 -10.36 -14.91
CA GLY A 503 9.87 -11.33 -13.92
C GLY A 503 9.66 -12.76 -14.44
N GLN A 504 9.82 -13.01 -15.74
CA GLN A 504 9.86 -14.36 -16.29
C GLN A 504 11.26 -14.94 -16.14
N CYS A 505 11.39 -16.14 -15.54
CA CYS A 505 12.67 -16.84 -15.41
C CYS A 505 13.24 -17.25 -16.79
N GLY A 506 14.57 -17.39 -16.85
CA GLY A 506 15.28 -17.85 -18.04
C GLY A 506 14.92 -19.26 -18.45
N ASP A 507 15.09 -19.57 -19.73
CA ASP A 507 14.88 -20.92 -20.26
C ASP A 507 16.02 -21.86 -19.89
N ALA A 508 15.69 -23.13 -19.88
CA ALA A 508 16.62 -24.25 -19.80
C ALA A 508 16.51 -25.13 -21.06
N GLY A 509 17.50 -26.00 -21.29
CA GLY A 509 17.50 -26.89 -22.45
C GLY A 509 18.90 -27.39 -22.81
N GLU A 510 19.19 -27.52 -24.06
CA GLU A 510 20.45 -28.11 -24.56
C GLU A 510 21.02 -27.34 -25.75
N ILE A 511 22.33 -27.19 -25.78
CA ILE A 511 23.13 -26.75 -26.93
C ILE A 511 23.95 -27.95 -27.34
N ARG A 512 23.78 -28.40 -28.61
CA ARG A 512 24.34 -29.66 -29.10
C ARG A 512 25.19 -29.47 -30.35
N THR A 513 26.28 -30.26 -30.41
CA THR A 513 27.01 -30.56 -31.63
C THR A 513 27.05 -32.07 -31.86
N GLU A 514 27.69 -32.53 -32.94
CA GLU A 514 27.98 -33.97 -33.14
C GLU A 514 28.99 -34.50 -32.09
N ALA A 515 29.82 -33.61 -31.52
CA ALA A 515 30.89 -33.92 -30.60
C ALA A 515 30.54 -33.75 -29.13
N GLY A 516 29.42 -33.08 -28.78
CA GLY A 516 29.10 -32.83 -27.37
C GLY A 516 27.74 -32.22 -27.14
N VAL A 517 27.36 -32.26 -25.85
CA VAL A 517 26.08 -31.71 -25.37
C VAL A 517 26.37 -30.80 -24.14
N PHE A 518 25.99 -29.55 -24.27
CA PHE A 518 25.97 -28.59 -23.15
C PHE A 518 24.53 -28.46 -22.66
N ARG A 519 24.30 -28.74 -21.37
CA ARG A 519 23.00 -28.60 -20.73
C ARG A 519 22.87 -27.18 -20.14
N VAL A 520 21.95 -26.41 -20.69
CA VAL A 520 21.59 -25.08 -20.22
C VAL A 520 20.66 -25.24 -19.02
N GLU A 521 21.05 -24.70 -17.88
CA GLU A 521 20.29 -24.70 -16.63
C GLU A 521 19.51 -23.41 -16.43
N ASP A 522 20.05 -22.27 -16.92
CA ASP A 522 19.44 -20.94 -16.86
C ASP A 522 19.95 -20.04 -18.00
N THR A 523 19.17 -19.03 -18.34
CA THR A 523 19.50 -18.07 -19.40
C THR A 523 19.29 -16.65 -18.89
N GLN A 524 20.33 -15.82 -18.95
CA GLN A 524 20.34 -14.46 -18.40
C GLN A 524 20.82 -13.43 -19.42
N LYS A 525 20.48 -12.15 -19.22
CA LYS A 525 21.01 -11.05 -20.01
C LYS A 525 22.44 -10.70 -19.57
N LEU A 526 23.33 -10.47 -20.52
CA LEU A 526 24.70 -10.03 -20.32
C LEU A 526 24.98 -8.82 -21.24
N GLY A 527 24.58 -7.63 -20.82
CA GLY A 527 24.56 -6.45 -21.69
C GLY A 527 23.61 -6.65 -22.88
N ASN A 528 24.16 -6.55 -24.10
CA ASN A 528 23.42 -6.83 -25.34
C ASN A 528 23.45 -8.30 -25.76
N ALA A 529 24.14 -9.15 -25.01
CA ALA A 529 24.23 -10.59 -25.27
C ALA A 529 23.26 -11.37 -24.37
N ILE A 530 23.04 -12.64 -24.73
CA ILE A 530 22.31 -13.63 -23.95
C ILE A 530 23.31 -14.71 -23.50
N ALA A 531 23.41 -14.89 -22.18
CA ALA A 531 24.28 -15.83 -21.51
C ALA A 531 23.54 -17.11 -21.16
N HIS A 532 23.99 -18.24 -21.68
CA HIS A 532 23.46 -19.57 -21.38
C HIS A 532 24.35 -20.20 -20.30
N HIS A 533 23.83 -20.25 -19.07
CA HIS A 533 24.49 -20.85 -17.91
C HIS A 533 24.23 -22.35 -17.86
N GLY A 534 25.27 -23.18 -17.69
CA GLY A 534 25.06 -24.61 -17.62
C GLY A 534 26.32 -25.41 -17.44
N VAL A 535 26.24 -26.68 -17.81
CA VAL A 535 27.34 -27.62 -17.67
C VAL A 535 27.53 -28.42 -18.97
N MET A 536 28.77 -28.63 -19.36
CA MET A 536 29.11 -29.54 -20.45
C MET A 536 28.82 -30.97 -20.00
N ALA A 537 27.71 -31.54 -20.45
CA ALA A 537 27.25 -32.84 -20.01
C ALA A 537 28.07 -33.96 -20.62
N GLU A 538 28.38 -33.86 -21.94
CA GLU A 538 29.09 -34.90 -22.70
C GLU A 538 29.95 -34.25 -23.76
N GLY A 539 31.13 -34.84 -24.03
CA GLY A 539 31.98 -34.51 -25.18
C GLY A 539 32.74 -33.20 -25.03
N VAL A 540 32.88 -32.48 -26.11
CA VAL A 540 33.65 -31.24 -26.25
C VAL A 540 32.88 -30.22 -27.08
N LEU A 541 33.05 -28.93 -26.77
CA LEU A 541 32.51 -27.80 -27.54
C LEU A 541 33.63 -26.77 -27.73
N ALA A 542 33.78 -26.22 -28.93
CA ALA A 542 34.78 -25.19 -29.22
C ALA A 542 34.12 -23.87 -29.67
N LYS A 543 34.84 -22.77 -29.49
CA LYS A 543 34.44 -21.46 -29.99
C LYS A 543 34.39 -21.48 -31.51
N GLY A 544 33.29 -21.00 -32.09
CA GLY A 544 33.04 -21.02 -33.52
C GLY A 544 32.30 -22.25 -34.01
N ASP A 545 32.06 -23.26 -33.16
CA ASP A 545 31.28 -24.43 -33.54
C ASP A 545 29.83 -24.05 -33.90
N GLU A 546 29.32 -24.67 -34.94
CA GLU A 546 27.88 -24.63 -35.28
C GLU A 546 27.12 -25.55 -34.32
N VAL A 547 26.12 -25.03 -33.67
CA VAL A 547 25.35 -25.72 -32.63
C VAL A 547 23.87 -25.77 -32.97
N ALA A 548 23.21 -26.83 -32.60
CA ALA A 548 21.77 -26.92 -32.51
C ALA A 548 21.33 -26.48 -31.10
N THR A 549 20.39 -25.57 -31.03
CA THR A 549 19.80 -25.07 -29.80
C THR A 549 18.42 -25.66 -29.58
N ILE A 550 18.15 -26.25 -28.42
CA ILE A 550 16.93 -26.97 -28.11
C ILE A 550 16.46 -26.51 -26.72
N VAL A 551 15.44 -25.71 -26.69
CA VAL A 551 14.80 -25.26 -25.42
C VAL A 551 13.93 -26.39 -24.89
N ASP A 552 13.90 -26.57 -23.57
CA ASP A 552 12.95 -27.43 -22.88
C ASP A 552 11.51 -26.92 -23.12
N ALA A 553 10.83 -27.58 -24.04
CA ALA A 553 9.52 -27.16 -24.53
C ALA A 553 8.43 -27.31 -23.45
N GLU A 554 8.52 -28.33 -22.57
CA GLU A 554 7.54 -28.60 -21.53
C GLU A 554 7.67 -27.52 -20.44
N ARG A 555 8.90 -27.23 -20.02
CA ARG A 555 9.19 -26.18 -19.06
C ARG A 555 8.76 -24.80 -19.57
N ARG A 556 9.08 -24.44 -20.81
CA ARG A 556 8.65 -23.18 -21.44
C ARG A 556 7.13 -23.09 -21.57
N ALA A 557 6.45 -24.16 -21.94
CA ALA A 557 4.99 -24.19 -21.99
C ALA A 557 4.40 -23.87 -20.61
N ALA A 558 4.86 -24.52 -19.55
CA ALA A 558 4.40 -24.24 -18.19
C ALA A 558 4.65 -22.78 -17.77
N ILE A 559 5.84 -22.22 -18.08
CA ILE A 559 6.16 -20.81 -17.85
C ILE A 559 5.17 -19.89 -18.59
N SER A 560 4.87 -20.18 -19.86
CA SER A 560 3.98 -19.36 -20.67
C SER A 560 2.53 -19.36 -20.16
N LEU A 561 2.06 -20.47 -19.59
CA LEU A 561 0.74 -20.54 -18.92
C LEU A 561 0.71 -19.65 -17.69
N ASN A 562 1.70 -19.75 -16.81
CA ASN A 562 1.82 -18.93 -15.61
C ASN A 562 1.98 -17.45 -15.96
N HIS A 563 2.74 -17.10 -17.01
CA HIS A 563 2.91 -15.72 -17.43
C HIS A 563 1.60 -15.11 -17.95
N SER A 564 0.90 -15.84 -18.80
CA SER A 564 -0.40 -15.40 -19.31
C SER A 564 -1.44 -15.25 -18.19
N ALA A 565 -1.44 -16.18 -17.23
CA ALA A 565 -2.29 -16.09 -16.05
C ALA A 565 -1.97 -14.87 -15.17
N THR A 566 -0.71 -14.43 -15.11
CA THR A 566 -0.30 -13.24 -14.36
C THR A 566 -0.99 -11.98 -14.88
N HIS A 567 -1.13 -11.80 -16.18
CA HIS A 567 -1.84 -10.68 -16.79
C HIS A 567 -3.35 -10.73 -16.49
N LEU A 568 -3.96 -11.90 -16.56
CA LEU A 568 -5.36 -12.07 -16.18
C LEU A 568 -5.58 -11.80 -14.68
N LEU A 569 -4.63 -12.22 -13.83
CA LEU A 569 -4.66 -11.93 -12.39
C LEU A 569 -4.56 -10.43 -12.11
N HIS A 570 -3.65 -9.73 -12.78
CA HIS A 570 -3.50 -8.27 -12.62
C HIS A 570 -4.79 -7.54 -12.98
N ALA A 571 -5.37 -7.85 -14.14
CA ALA A 571 -6.64 -7.25 -14.57
C ALA A 571 -7.80 -7.57 -13.60
N ALA A 572 -7.89 -8.81 -13.12
CA ALA A 572 -8.91 -9.22 -12.15
C ALA A 572 -8.76 -8.50 -10.80
N LEU A 573 -7.52 -8.35 -10.30
CA LEU A 573 -7.24 -7.61 -9.07
C LEU A 573 -7.66 -6.13 -9.20
N ARG A 574 -7.36 -5.48 -10.33
CA ARG A 574 -7.80 -4.12 -10.60
C ARG A 574 -9.32 -3.99 -10.63
N GLN A 575 -9.99 -4.95 -11.22
CA GLN A 575 -11.46 -4.95 -11.28
C GLN A 575 -12.11 -5.14 -9.90
N VAL A 576 -11.53 -5.97 -9.02
CA VAL A 576 -12.10 -6.30 -7.70
C VAL A 576 -11.69 -5.30 -6.63
N LEU A 577 -10.40 -4.91 -6.61
CA LEU A 577 -9.83 -4.07 -5.56
C LEU A 577 -9.75 -2.59 -5.93
N GLY A 578 -9.77 -2.27 -7.23
CA GLY A 578 -9.71 -0.90 -7.75
C GLY A 578 -8.47 -0.59 -8.60
N GLU A 579 -8.52 0.52 -9.31
CA GLU A 579 -7.50 0.94 -10.29
C GLU A 579 -6.14 1.29 -9.67
N HIS A 580 -6.06 1.50 -8.35
CA HIS A 580 -4.83 1.74 -7.61
C HIS A 580 -3.89 0.51 -7.57
N VAL A 581 -4.41 -0.67 -7.93
CA VAL A 581 -3.59 -1.89 -8.01
C VAL A 581 -2.61 -1.75 -9.18
N THR A 582 -1.31 -1.71 -8.85
CA THR A 582 -0.20 -1.68 -9.81
C THR A 582 0.82 -2.74 -9.44
N GLN A 583 1.45 -3.32 -10.44
CA GLN A 583 2.53 -4.28 -10.23
C GLN A 583 3.71 -3.62 -9.50
N LYS A 584 4.22 -4.28 -8.47
CA LYS A 584 5.44 -3.91 -7.73
C LYS A 584 6.56 -4.94 -7.90
N GLY A 585 6.21 -6.14 -8.31
CA GLY A 585 7.13 -7.21 -8.63
C GLY A 585 6.39 -8.38 -9.25
N SER A 586 7.10 -9.19 -10.00
CA SER A 586 6.60 -10.43 -10.59
C SER A 586 7.69 -11.47 -10.61
N LEU A 587 7.32 -12.73 -10.44
CA LEU A 587 8.20 -13.87 -10.70
C LEU A 587 7.37 -15.00 -11.28
N VAL A 588 7.70 -15.38 -12.50
CA VAL A 588 7.00 -16.43 -13.26
C VAL A 588 7.96 -17.58 -13.51
N LYS A 589 7.64 -18.72 -12.94
CA LYS A 589 8.36 -19.99 -13.07
C LYS A 589 7.49 -21.06 -13.74
N ALA A 590 8.05 -22.23 -13.98
CA ALA A 590 7.30 -23.35 -14.55
C ALA A 590 6.25 -23.91 -13.56
N ASP A 591 6.55 -23.92 -12.27
CA ASP A 591 5.73 -24.50 -11.21
C ASP A 591 4.75 -23.51 -10.58
N SER A 592 5.01 -22.20 -10.67
CA SER A 592 4.24 -21.19 -9.97
C SER A 592 4.41 -19.79 -10.54
N LEU A 593 3.49 -18.91 -10.19
CA LEU A 593 3.64 -17.47 -10.38
C LEU A 593 3.52 -16.74 -9.05
N ARG A 594 4.24 -15.62 -8.92
CA ARG A 594 4.18 -14.70 -7.81
C ARG A 594 3.94 -13.29 -8.34
N PHE A 595 2.96 -12.63 -7.78
CA PHE A 595 2.61 -11.27 -8.18
C PHE A 595 2.54 -10.36 -6.96
N ASP A 596 3.41 -9.36 -6.92
CA ASP A 596 3.49 -8.34 -5.87
C ASP A 596 2.80 -7.07 -6.38
N PHE A 597 1.87 -6.51 -5.62
CA PHE A 597 1.04 -5.39 -6.05
C PHE A 597 0.74 -4.40 -4.94
N SER A 598 0.43 -3.16 -5.33
CA SER A 598 0.03 -2.11 -4.39
C SER A 598 -1.39 -2.34 -3.87
N HIS A 599 -1.52 -2.59 -2.58
CA HIS A 599 -2.79 -2.62 -1.86
C HIS A 599 -2.55 -2.51 -0.36
N LEU A 600 -3.40 -1.73 0.34
CA LEU A 600 -3.13 -1.33 1.73
C LEU A 600 -3.62 -2.34 2.77
N GLU A 601 -4.66 -3.10 2.45
CA GLU A 601 -5.31 -4.05 3.35
C GLU A 601 -5.03 -5.50 2.93
N ALA A 602 -5.26 -6.45 3.82
CA ALA A 602 -5.27 -7.86 3.43
C ALA A 602 -6.45 -8.13 2.49
N VAL A 603 -6.20 -8.83 1.40
CA VAL A 603 -7.26 -9.22 0.47
C VAL A 603 -8.14 -10.27 1.16
N THR A 604 -9.43 -10.00 1.24
CA THR A 604 -10.36 -10.90 1.92
C THR A 604 -10.56 -12.21 1.16
N ALA A 605 -10.96 -13.26 1.86
CA ALA A 605 -11.25 -14.56 1.24
C ALA A 605 -12.36 -14.47 0.16
N ALA A 606 -13.30 -13.54 0.31
CA ALA A 606 -14.36 -13.30 -0.68
C ALA A 606 -13.79 -12.63 -1.94
N GLU A 607 -12.92 -11.64 -1.79
CA GLU A 607 -12.25 -10.96 -2.90
C GLU A 607 -11.31 -11.92 -3.64
N LEU A 608 -10.50 -12.71 -2.93
CA LEU A 608 -9.63 -13.73 -3.53
C LEU A 608 -10.44 -14.74 -4.35
N LYS A 609 -11.57 -15.19 -3.82
CA LYS A 609 -12.46 -16.10 -4.54
C LYS A 609 -13.05 -15.45 -5.80
N GLU A 610 -13.38 -14.16 -5.73
CA GLU A 610 -13.90 -13.43 -6.89
C GLU A 610 -12.83 -13.21 -7.95
N VAL A 611 -11.61 -12.85 -7.55
CA VAL A 611 -10.44 -12.76 -8.45
C VAL A 611 -10.19 -14.09 -9.15
N GLU A 612 -10.12 -15.20 -8.41
CA GLU A 612 -9.94 -16.55 -8.94
C GLU A 612 -11.07 -16.94 -9.92
N ARG A 613 -12.33 -16.58 -9.58
CA ARG A 613 -13.50 -16.81 -10.44
C ARG A 613 -13.40 -16.04 -11.75
N LEU A 614 -12.97 -14.77 -11.71
CA LEU A 614 -12.82 -13.92 -12.89
C LEU A 614 -11.72 -14.44 -13.81
N VAL A 615 -10.54 -14.76 -13.27
CA VAL A 615 -9.43 -15.33 -14.05
C VAL A 615 -9.88 -16.60 -14.74
N ASN A 616 -10.46 -17.55 -14.00
CA ASN A 616 -10.95 -18.80 -14.58
C ASN A 616 -12.11 -18.59 -15.59
N ALA A 617 -12.89 -17.52 -15.45
CA ALA A 617 -13.90 -17.17 -16.44
C ALA A 617 -13.27 -16.72 -17.76
N GLN A 618 -12.17 -15.96 -17.73
CA GLN A 618 -11.45 -15.56 -18.93
C GLN A 618 -10.70 -16.74 -19.58
N ILE A 619 -10.15 -17.64 -18.78
CA ILE A 619 -9.56 -18.90 -19.28
C ILE A 619 -10.62 -19.68 -20.10
N ARG A 620 -11.82 -19.88 -19.55
CA ARG A 620 -12.91 -20.60 -20.25
C ARG A 620 -13.44 -19.91 -21.50
N ARG A 621 -13.24 -18.57 -21.63
CA ARG A 621 -13.62 -17.85 -22.87
C ARG A 621 -12.71 -18.19 -24.04
N ASN A 622 -11.52 -18.72 -23.77
CA ASN A 622 -10.56 -19.18 -24.76
C ASN A 622 -10.23 -18.12 -25.83
N HIS A 623 -9.96 -16.88 -25.38
CA HIS A 623 -9.52 -15.81 -26.27
C HIS A 623 -8.14 -16.11 -26.85
N THR A 624 -7.94 -15.85 -28.12
CA THR A 624 -6.59 -15.79 -28.71
C THR A 624 -5.79 -14.69 -28.01
N ILE A 625 -4.55 -15.00 -27.67
CA ILE A 625 -3.62 -14.02 -27.08
C ILE A 625 -2.91 -13.32 -28.23
N GLU A 626 -3.29 -12.08 -28.48
CA GLU A 626 -2.75 -11.29 -29.58
C GLU A 626 -1.52 -10.52 -29.13
N THR A 627 -0.48 -10.54 -29.96
CA THR A 627 0.72 -9.74 -29.74
C THR A 627 0.96 -8.84 -30.96
N ASN A 628 1.05 -7.53 -30.72
CA ASN A 628 1.26 -6.53 -31.75
C ASN A 628 2.46 -5.65 -31.36
N VAL A 629 3.37 -5.42 -32.31
CA VAL A 629 4.47 -4.46 -32.16
C VAL A 629 4.01 -3.12 -32.73
N MET A 630 4.13 -2.05 -31.95
CA MET A 630 3.72 -0.70 -32.35
C MET A 630 4.50 0.35 -31.55
N ASP A 631 4.44 1.61 -31.99
CA ASP A 631 4.99 2.71 -31.23
C ASP A 631 4.26 2.92 -29.90
N ILE A 632 4.99 3.45 -28.89
CA ILE A 632 4.48 3.59 -27.52
C ILE A 632 3.24 4.48 -27.41
N GLU A 633 3.11 5.51 -28.28
CA GLU A 633 1.95 6.40 -28.28
C GLU A 633 0.69 5.70 -28.81
N SER A 634 0.84 4.89 -29.83
CA SER A 634 -0.23 4.03 -30.35
C SER A 634 -0.67 2.99 -29.31
N ALA A 635 0.30 2.42 -28.58
CA ALA A 635 0.02 1.49 -27.49
C ALA A 635 -0.80 2.13 -26.37
N LYS A 636 -0.42 3.33 -25.94
CA LYS A 636 -1.18 4.11 -24.92
C LYS A 636 -2.60 4.44 -25.39
N LYS A 637 -2.77 4.85 -26.66
CA LYS A 637 -4.09 5.12 -27.25
C LYS A 637 -4.99 3.87 -27.30
N LYS A 638 -4.38 2.69 -27.44
CA LYS A 638 -5.07 1.39 -27.38
C LYS A 638 -5.44 0.97 -25.94
N GLY A 639 -5.07 1.78 -24.95
CA GLY A 639 -5.30 1.50 -23.54
C GLY A 639 -4.31 0.51 -22.93
N ALA A 640 -3.17 0.28 -23.60
CA ALA A 640 -2.15 -0.61 -23.07
C ALA A 640 -1.56 -0.04 -21.78
N MET A 641 -1.57 -0.85 -20.73
CA MET A 641 -1.00 -0.50 -19.45
C MET A 641 0.52 -0.60 -19.52
N ALA A 642 1.19 0.52 -19.29
CA ALA A 642 2.63 0.60 -19.13
C ALA A 642 2.99 0.60 -17.63
N LEU A 643 4.00 -0.17 -17.24
CA LEU A 643 4.48 -0.15 -15.87
C LEU A 643 5.25 1.14 -15.59
N PHE A 644 4.92 1.80 -14.48
CA PHE A 644 5.58 3.03 -14.06
C PHE A 644 7.08 2.76 -13.75
N GLY A 645 7.97 3.53 -14.40
CA GLY A 645 9.41 3.52 -14.13
C GLY A 645 10.24 2.61 -15.03
N GLU A 646 9.64 1.86 -15.92
CA GLU A 646 10.38 1.12 -16.94
C GLU A 646 10.69 2.02 -18.16
N LYS A 647 11.92 1.89 -18.70
CA LYS A 647 12.28 2.51 -19.98
C LYS A 647 11.82 1.57 -21.09
N TYR A 648 10.95 2.06 -21.91
CA TYR A 648 10.51 1.34 -23.12
C TYR A 648 11.25 1.89 -24.34
N ASP A 649 11.54 1.03 -25.28
CA ASP A 649 12.03 1.42 -26.59
C ASP A 649 10.92 2.12 -27.40
N ASP A 650 11.28 2.78 -28.50
CA ASP A 650 10.31 3.48 -29.37
C ASP A 650 9.24 2.51 -29.92
N GLU A 651 9.60 1.25 -30.15
CA GLU A 651 8.68 0.16 -30.49
C GLU A 651 8.46 -0.78 -29.31
N VAL A 652 7.20 -1.01 -28.96
CA VAL A 652 6.78 -1.84 -27.81
C VAL A 652 5.89 -2.97 -28.26
N ARG A 653 5.98 -4.09 -27.52
CA ARG A 653 5.16 -5.27 -27.73
C ARG A 653 3.92 -5.20 -26.84
N VAL A 654 2.74 -5.06 -27.45
CA VAL A 654 1.42 -4.99 -26.81
C VAL A 654 0.78 -6.36 -26.82
N LEU A 655 0.47 -6.88 -25.66
CA LEU A 655 -0.23 -8.13 -25.44
C LEU A 655 -1.70 -7.86 -25.12
N SER A 656 -2.62 -8.51 -25.84
CA SER A 656 -4.07 -8.38 -25.62
C SER A 656 -4.73 -9.74 -25.44
N MET A 657 -5.59 -9.86 -24.42
CA MET A 657 -6.38 -11.05 -24.09
C MET A 657 -7.87 -10.69 -24.10
N GLY A 658 -8.45 -10.59 -25.29
CA GLY A 658 -9.76 -9.99 -25.49
C GLY A 658 -9.78 -8.54 -25.01
N ASP A 659 -10.92 -8.10 -24.48
CA ASP A 659 -11.08 -6.77 -23.86
C ASP A 659 -10.74 -6.74 -22.38
N PHE A 660 -10.25 -7.85 -21.81
CA PHE A 660 -10.06 -7.99 -20.37
C PHE A 660 -8.69 -7.51 -19.89
N SER A 661 -7.63 -7.78 -20.67
CA SER A 661 -6.26 -7.36 -20.35
C SER A 661 -5.55 -6.89 -21.61
N THR A 662 -4.95 -5.69 -21.55
CA THR A 662 -4.07 -5.14 -22.59
C THR A 662 -2.88 -4.48 -21.89
N GLU A 663 -1.68 -5.08 -22.06
CA GLU A 663 -0.47 -4.68 -21.33
C GLU A 663 0.77 -4.71 -22.24
N LEU A 664 1.79 -3.92 -21.87
CA LEU A 664 3.11 -4.00 -22.49
C LEU A 664 3.86 -5.20 -21.91
N CYS A 665 4.26 -6.17 -22.75
CA CYS A 665 5.00 -7.34 -22.29
C CYS A 665 5.90 -7.95 -23.36
N GLY A 666 7.20 -8.11 -23.01
CA GLY A 666 8.21 -8.78 -23.84
C GLY A 666 8.36 -10.28 -23.61
N GLY A 667 7.57 -10.87 -22.70
CA GLY A 667 7.68 -12.28 -22.31
C GLY A 667 7.07 -13.27 -23.30
N ILE A 668 7.15 -14.56 -22.95
CA ILE A 668 6.57 -15.66 -23.72
C ILE A 668 5.19 -16.00 -23.14
N HIS A 669 4.21 -16.19 -24.02
CA HIS A 669 2.81 -16.41 -23.65
C HIS A 669 2.21 -17.64 -24.32
N ALA A 670 1.10 -18.12 -23.75
CA ALA A 670 0.25 -19.12 -24.37
C ALA A 670 -0.38 -18.59 -25.66
N SER A 671 -0.83 -19.47 -26.53
CA SER A 671 -1.52 -19.06 -27.77
C SER A 671 -2.94 -18.58 -27.51
N SER A 672 -3.60 -19.18 -26.53
CA SER A 672 -4.97 -18.85 -26.14
C SER A 672 -5.11 -18.89 -24.63
N THR A 673 -6.06 -18.13 -24.08
CA THR A 673 -6.32 -18.13 -22.64
C THR A 673 -6.79 -19.49 -22.14
N GLY A 674 -7.43 -20.30 -22.99
CA GLY A 674 -7.86 -21.66 -22.66
C GLY A 674 -6.73 -22.66 -22.42
N ASP A 675 -5.56 -22.42 -23.01
CA ASP A 675 -4.37 -23.27 -22.81
C ASP A 675 -3.92 -23.27 -21.35
N ILE A 676 -4.20 -22.20 -20.58
CA ILE A 676 -3.89 -22.09 -19.15
C ILE A 676 -4.56 -23.20 -18.33
N GLY A 677 -5.73 -23.70 -18.79
CA GLY A 677 -6.49 -24.77 -18.14
C GLY A 677 -7.20 -24.28 -16.87
N LEU A 678 -6.56 -24.41 -15.73
CA LEU A 678 -7.09 -23.99 -14.44
C LEU A 678 -6.11 -23.04 -13.76
N PHE A 679 -6.64 -22.03 -13.07
CA PHE A 679 -5.88 -21.10 -12.23
C PHE A 679 -6.31 -21.24 -10.77
N LYS A 680 -5.33 -21.35 -9.85
CA LYS A 680 -5.58 -21.46 -8.40
C LYS A 680 -4.65 -20.55 -7.62
N ILE A 681 -5.21 -19.69 -6.76
CA ILE A 681 -4.45 -18.92 -5.78
C ILE A 681 -4.07 -19.84 -4.63
N THR A 682 -2.78 -19.90 -4.28
CA THR A 682 -2.23 -20.74 -3.22
C THR A 682 -1.98 -19.97 -1.93
N SER A 683 -1.56 -18.71 -2.04
CA SER A 683 -1.31 -17.84 -0.88
C SER A 683 -1.58 -16.37 -1.17
N GLU A 684 -1.85 -15.60 -0.12
CA GLU A 684 -1.92 -14.15 -0.11
C GLU A 684 -1.28 -13.64 1.19
N SER A 685 -0.37 -12.65 1.09
CA SER A 685 0.34 -12.10 2.25
C SER A 685 0.81 -10.65 2.03
N GLY A 686 1.04 -9.92 3.12
CA GLY A 686 1.75 -8.64 3.09
C GLY A 686 3.25 -8.85 3.11
N ILE A 687 3.97 -8.16 2.23
CA ILE A 687 5.44 -8.25 2.17
C ILE A 687 6.13 -6.93 2.56
N ALA A 688 5.42 -5.83 2.37
CA ALA A 688 5.84 -4.51 2.82
C ALA A 688 4.60 -3.65 3.07
N ALA A 689 4.78 -2.48 3.66
CA ALA A 689 3.67 -1.55 3.85
C ALA A 689 3.08 -1.13 2.50
N GLY A 690 1.79 -1.38 2.31
CA GLY A 690 1.08 -1.09 1.07
C GLY A 690 1.42 -2.01 -0.11
N ILE A 691 2.14 -3.12 0.11
CA ILE A 691 2.45 -4.12 -0.91
C ILE A 691 1.96 -5.50 -0.46
N ARG A 692 1.13 -6.10 -1.28
CA ARG A 692 0.59 -7.45 -1.10
C ARG A 692 1.19 -8.39 -2.12
N ARG A 693 1.30 -9.66 -1.77
CA ARG A 693 1.79 -10.75 -2.60
C ARG A 693 0.72 -11.79 -2.77
N ILE A 694 0.48 -12.20 -4.01
CA ILE A 694 -0.27 -13.40 -4.36
C ILE A 694 0.67 -14.40 -5.01
N GLU A 695 0.56 -15.64 -4.58
CA GLU A 695 1.15 -16.80 -5.24
C GLU A 695 0.03 -17.65 -5.83
N ALA A 696 0.24 -18.14 -7.03
CA ALA A 696 -0.75 -18.92 -7.74
C ALA A 696 -0.08 -19.95 -8.67
N VAL A 697 -0.86 -20.91 -9.12
CA VAL A 697 -0.46 -22.00 -9.99
C VAL A 697 -1.49 -22.20 -11.11
N THR A 698 -1.04 -22.80 -12.22
CA THR A 698 -1.90 -23.05 -13.38
C THR A 698 -1.84 -24.52 -13.83
N GLY A 699 -2.76 -24.92 -14.69
CA GLY A 699 -2.78 -26.21 -15.31
C GLY A 699 -2.85 -27.39 -14.34
N GLU A 700 -1.97 -28.37 -14.51
CA GLU A 700 -1.88 -29.57 -13.67
C GLU A 700 -1.50 -29.22 -12.22
N ALA A 701 -0.55 -28.29 -12.01
CA ALA A 701 -0.15 -27.84 -10.69
C ALA A 701 -1.33 -27.23 -9.90
N ALA A 702 -2.34 -26.66 -10.57
CA ALA A 702 -3.53 -26.16 -9.91
C ALA A 702 -4.45 -27.30 -9.42
N LEU A 703 -4.51 -28.43 -10.14
CA LEU A 703 -5.22 -29.63 -9.71
C LEU A 703 -4.53 -30.25 -8.50
N ASP A 704 -3.21 -30.41 -8.55
CA ASP A 704 -2.40 -30.93 -7.45
C ASP A 704 -2.58 -30.08 -6.17
N ALA A 705 -2.60 -28.75 -6.31
CA ALA A 705 -2.81 -27.83 -5.20
C ALA A 705 -4.20 -28.01 -4.57
N ILE A 706 -5.24 -28.25 -5.36
CA ILE A 706 -6.61 -28.51 -4.89
C ILE A 706 -6.66 -29.87 -4.18
N GLU A 707 -6.05 -30.90 -4.74
CA GLU A 707 -6.01 -32.23 -4.12
C GLU A 707 -5.25 -32.20 -2.78
N ALA A 708 -4.10 -31.53 -2.73
CA ALA A 708 -3.35 -31.35 -1.49
C ALA A 708 -4.13 -30.56 -0.43
N GLN A 709 -4.89 -29.55 -0.86
CA GLN A 709 -5.76 -28.80 0.05
C GLN A 709 -6.90 -29.66 0.59
N ASN A 710 -7.54 -30.47 -0.26
CA ASN A 710 -8.61 -31.38 0.14
C ASN A 710 -8.09 -32.44 1.10
N ALA A 711 -6.93 -33.04 0.83
CA ALA A 711 -6.30 -34.02 1.73
C ALA A 711 -6.04 -33.43 3.13
N LYS A 712 -5.57 -32.18 3.21
CA LYS A 712 -5.41 -31.48 4.50
C LYS A 712 -6.73 -31.25 5.24
N TYR A 713 -7.81 -30.96 4.51
CA TYR A 713 -9.14 -30.82 5.11
C TYR A 713 -9.68 -32.16 5.62
N GLU A 714 -9.48 -33.23 4.88
CA GLU A 714 -9.87 -34.59 5.30
C GLU A 714 -9.13 -35.03 6.54
N GLU A 715 -7.81 -34.78 6.62
CA GLU A 715 -7.00 -35.07 7.81
C GLU A 715 -7.52 -34.29 9.03
N LYS A 716 -7.73 -32.99 8.91
CA LYS A 716 -8.28 -32.16 10.00
C LYS A 716 -9.68 -32.61 10.43
N LEU A 717 -10.51 -33.03 9.47
CA LEU A 717 -11.84 -33.54 9.75
C LEU A 717 -11.76 -34.86 10.52
N ALA A 718 -10.87 -35.75 10.12
CA ALA A 718 -10.62 -37.03 10.81
C ALA A 718 -10.11 -36.81 12.26
N GLU A 719 -9.15 -35.90 12.45
CA GLU A 719 -8.69 -35.52 13.80
C GLU A 719 -9.82 -34.92 14.66
N SER A 720 -10.63 -34.02 14.07
CA SER A 720 -11.76 -33.44 14.78
C SER A 720 -12.79 -34.47 15.18
N ALA A 721 -13.10 -35.41 14.28
CA ALA A 721 -13.99 -36.52 14.56
C ALA A 721 -13.46 -37.44 15.67
N GLN A 722 -12.16 -37.70 15.69
CA GLN A 722 -11.52 -38.48 16.79
C GLN A 722 -11.62 -37.76 18.14
N LYS A 723 -11.34 -36.44 18.15
CA LYS A 723 -11.47 -35.61 19.37
C LYS A 723 -12.90 -35.55 19.87
N ALA A 724 -13.89 -35.40 18.97
CA ALA A 724 -15.30 -35.43 19.33
C ALA A 724 -15.68 -36.77 19.98
N LYS A 725 -15.28 -37.90 19.39
CA LYS A 725 -15.55 -39.23 19.91
C LYS A 725 -14.88 -39.50 21.25
N ALA A 726 -13.69 -38.96 21.48
CA ALA A 726 -13.01 -39.05 22.76
C ALA A 726 -13.72 -38.22 23.84
N LEU A 727 -14.15 -36.99 23.49
CA LEU A 727 -14.94 -36.13 24.38
C LEU A 727 -16.28 -36.73 24.74
N GLU A 728 -16.98 -37.36 23.80
CA GLU A 728 -18.26 -38.06 24.05
C GLU A 728 -18.06 -39.18 25.08
N LYS A 729 -17.00 -39.99 24.94
CA LYS A 729 -16.66 -41.04 25.91
C LYS A 729 -16.34 -40.46 27.29
N GLU A 730 -15.62 -39.35 27.34
CA GLU A 730 -15.28 -38.70 28.61
C GLU A 730 -16.51 -38.12 29.30
N VAL A 731 -17.39 -37.45 28.52
CA VAL A 731 -18.69 -36.96 29.02
C VAL A 731 -19.53 -38.09 29.55
N GLN A 732 -19.58 -39.27 28.86
CA GLN A 732 -20.35 -40.40 29.34
C GLN A 732 -19.74 -40.94 30.65
N LYS A 733 -18.42 -41.06 30.73
CA LYS A 733 -17.70 -41.50 31.95
C LYS A 733 -17.90 -40.53 33.13
N LEU A 734 -17.95 -39.23 32.86
CA LEU A 734 -18.24 -38.24 33.90
C LEU A 734 -19.71 -38.34 34.37
N LYS A 735 -20.65 -38.53 33.45
CA LYS A 735 -22.05 -38.78 33.79
C LYS A 735 -22.25 -39.99 34.66
N ASP A 736 -21.54 -41.10 34.31
CA ASP A 736 -21.58 -42.35 35.10
C ASP A 736 -21.02 -42.12 36.50
N LYS A 737 -19.90 -41.36 36.60
CA LYS A 737 -19.31 -41.00 37.91
C LYS A 737 -20.23 -40.11 38.74
N MET A 738 -20.89 -39.13 38.10
CA MET A 738 -21.86 -38.28 38.82
C MET A 738 -23.04 -39.10 39.35
N ALA A 739 -23.59 -40.00 38.54
CA ALA A 739 -24.69 -40.88 38.96
C ALA A 739 -24.28 -41.77 40.13
N ALA A 740 -23.06 -42.32 40.11
CA ALA A 740 -22.55 -43.13 41.23
C ALA A 740 -22.33 -42.29 42.51
N ALA A 741 -21.84 -41.06 42.39
CA ALA A 741 -21.67 -40.14 43.52
C ALA A 741 -23.03 -39.72 44.13
N GLU A 742 -24.05 -39.50 43.30
CA GLU A 742 -25.41 -39.20 43.76
C GLU A 742 -26.00 -40.39 44.50
N SER A 743 -25.85 -41.60 43.98
CA SER A 743 -26.31 -42.82 44.63
C SER A 743 -25.67 -42.99 46.03
N ALA A 744 -24.37 -42.74 46.14
CA ALA A 744 -23.65 -42.81 47.43
C ALA A 744 -24.12 -41.76 48.45
N ASN A 745 -24.42 -40.55 48.01
CA ASN A 745 -24.93 -39.46 48.84
C ASN A 745 -26.36 -39.75 49.37
N ILE A 746 -27.17 -40.38 48.55
CA ILE A 746 -28.55 -40.72 48.87
C ILE A 746 -28.60 -41.86 49.89
N MET A 747 -27.67 -42.83 49.84
CA MET A 747 -27.52 -43.95 50.83
C MET A 747 -27.37 -43.45 52.27
N GLY A 748 -26.75 -42.26 52.46
CA GLY A 748 -26.64 -41.63 53.77
C GLY A 748 -27.99 -41.23 54.42
N LYS A 749 -29.07 -41.20 53.62
CA LYS A 749 -30.44 -40.86 54.09
C LYS A 749 -31.28 -42.08 54.48
N ALA A 750 -30.75 -43.26 54.42
CA ALA A 750 -31.46 -44.50 54.82
C ALA A 750 -31.77 -44.51 56.30
N VAL A 751 -33.01 -44.80 56.65
CA VAL A 751 -33.50 -44.95 58.02
C VAL A 751 -33.81 -46.46 58.32
N GLU A 752 -33.79 -46.82 59.55
CA GLU A 752 -34.16 -48.18 59.97
C GLU A 752 -35.60 -48.19 60.44
N VAL A 753 -36.43 -49.10 59.93
CA VAL A 753 -37.81 -49.32 60.27
C VAL A 753 -37.99 -50.80 60.59
N ASN A 754 -38.36 -51.12 61.79
CA ASN A 754 -38.54 -52.51 62.29
C ASN A 754 -37.37 -53.41 61.90
N GLY A 755 -36.11 -52.94 62.01
CA GLY A 755 -34.93 -53.72 61.72
C GLY A 755 -34.65 -53.81 60.19
N THR A 756 -35.33 -53.10 59.34
CA THR A 756 -35.17 -53.07 57.91
C THR A 756 -34.75 -51.66 57.44
N LYS A 757 -33.72 -51.62 56.58
CA LYS A 757 -33.26 -50.35 55.98
C LYS A 757 -34.29 -49.83 54.97
N VAL A 758 -34.71 -48.59 55.12
CA VAL A 758 -35.68 -47.92 54.24
C VAL A 758 -35.05 -46.65 53.77
N LEU A 759 -35.02 -46.48 52.46
CA LEU A 759 -34.54 -45.23 51.83
C LEU A 759 -35.68 -44.58 51.04
N VAL A 760 -35.98 -43.39 51.37
CA VAL A 760 -36.97 -42.56 50.62
C VAL A 760 -36.30 -41.22 50.26
N ALA A 761 -36.19 -40.92 48.96
CA ALA A 761 -35.59 -39.68 48.50
C ALA A 761 -36.35 -39.12 47.30
N ALA A 762 -36.49 -37.81 47.30
CA ALA A 762 -36.90 -37.04 46.12
C ALA A 762 -35.66 -36.46 45.43
N LEU A 763 -35.63 -36.54 44.11
CA LEU A 763 -34.61 -36.05 43.22
C LEU A 763 -35.22 -35.06 42.23
N GLU A 764 -34.48 -34.09 41.80
CA GLU A 764 -34.84 -33.12 40.75
C GLU A 764 -34.05 -33.40 39.48
N GLY A 765 -34.78 -33.53 38.32
CA GLY A 765 -34.18 -33.63 37.01
C GLY A 765 -33.43 -34.91 36.64
N ALA A 766 -33.54 -35.98 37.42
CA ALA A 766 -32.91 -37.29 37.12
C ALA A 766 -33.58 -37.98 35.93
N ASP A 767 -32.84 -38.57 35.01
CA ASP A 767 -33.38 -39.38 33.92
C ASP A 767 -33.99 -40.69 34.45
N SER A 768 -35.16 -41.09 33.98
CA SER A 768 -35.89 -42.32 34.41
C SER A 768 -35.05 -43.59 34.22
N LYS A 769 -34.15 -43.68 33.26
CA LYS A 769 -33.22 -44.77 33.09
C LYS A 769 -32.20 -44.83 34.20
N ASN A 770 -31.67 -43.69 34.62
CA ASN A 770 -30.70 -43.57 35.68
C ASN A 770 -31.32 -43.95 37.05
N LEU A 771 -32.55 -43.53 37.30
CA LEU A 771 -33.30 -43.86 38.51
C LEU A 771 -33.40 -45.37 38.72
N ARG A 772 -33.68 -46.15 37.68
CA ARG A 772 -33.77 -47.61 37.79
C ARG A 772 -32.43 -48.23 38.18
N THR A 773 -31.33 -47.79 37.55
CA THR A 773 -29.98 -48.23 37.88
C THR A 773 -29.63 -47.84 39.31
N MET A 774 -29.97 -46.63 39.74
CA MET A 774 -29.75 -46.16 41.12
C MET A 774 -30.50 -47.01 42.13
N VAL A 775 -31.77 -47.39 41.90
CA VAL A 775 -32.54 -48.28 42.79
C VAL A 775 -31.90 -49.67 42.90
N ASP A 776 -31.46 -50.25 41.78
CA ASP A 776 -30.76 -51.52 41.78
C ASP A 776 -29.40 -51.46 42.53
N ASP A 777 -28.61 -50.39 42.32
CA ASP A 777 -27.37 -50.15 43.01
C ASP A 777 -27.58 -49.99 44.52
N ILE A 778 -28.58 -49.16 44.88
CA ILE A 778 -28.93 -48.92 46.30
C ILE A 778 -29.40 -50.22 46.96
N LYS A 779 -30.28 -51.02 46.29
CA LYS A 779 -30.69 -52.32 46.82
C LYS A 779 -29.51 -53.28 47.08
N ASN A 780 -28.59 -53.36 46.15
CA ASN A 780 -27.39 -54.14 46.21
C ASN A 780 -26.48 -53.71 47.39
N GLN A 781 -26.37 -52.42 47.60
CA GLN A 781 -25.57 -51.86 48.72
C GLN A 781 -26.26 -52.03 50.07
N MET A 782 -27.57 -51.92 50.12
CA MET A 782 -28.34 -52.15 51.37
C MET A 782 -28.34 -53.61 51.85
N GLY A 783 -28.25 -54.55 50.87
CA GLY A 783 -28.31 -56.00 51.13
C GLY A 783 -29.73 -56.50 51.49
N SER A 784 -30.40 -55.83 52.41
CA SER A 784 -31.81 -56.04 52.77
C SER A 784 -32.43 -54.68 53.04
N GLY A 785 -33.54 -54.36 52.29
CA GLY A 785 -34.16 -53.04 52.46
C GLY A 785 -35.24 -52.71 51.39
N VAL A 786 -35.83 -51.58 51.62
CA VAL A 786 -36.85 -50.98 50.75
C VAL A 786 -36.33 -49.58 50.25
N VAL A 787 -36.38 -49.32 48.95
CA VAL A 787 -35.97 -48.09 48.33
C VAL A 787 -37.15 -47.47 47.60
N LEU A 788 -37.41 -46.19 47.81
CA LEU A 788 -38.34 -45.39 47.02
C LEU A 788 -37.62 -44.11 46.56
N LEU A 789 -37.47 -43.95 45.27
CA LEU A 789 -36.99 -42.73 44.67
C LEU A 789 -38.12 -42.04 43.95
N ALA A 790 -38.32 -40.78 44.20
CA ALA A 790 -39.22 -39.90 43.47
C ALA A 790 -38.38 -38.90 42.64
N ASN A 791 -38.79 -38.67 41.40
CA ASN A 791 -38.16 -37.71 40.52
C ASN A 791 -39.20 -36.69 40.05
N VAL A 792 -38.85 -35.40 40.11
CA VAL A 792 -39.65 -34.32 39.60
C VAL A 792 -39.04 -33.83 38.30
N THR A 793 -39.79 -33.86 37.20
CA THR A 793 -39.34 -33.30 35.90
C THR A 793 -40.50 -32.45 35.33
N GLY A 794 -40.35 -31.12 35.42
CA GLY A 794 -41.43 -30.18 35.12
C GLY A 794 -42.65 -30.45 36.02
N ASP A 795 -43.84 -30.63 35.43
CA ASP A 795 -45.09 -30.88 36.16
C ASP A 795 -45.42 -32.36 36.36
N LYS A 796 -44.40 -33.26 36.25
CA LYS A 796 -44.59 -34.68 36.36
C LYS A 796 -43.75 -35.26 37.51
N VAL A 797 -44.36 -36.18 38.24
CA VAL A 797 -43.69 -36.98 39.25
C VAL A 797 -43.44 -38.38 38.71
N GLY A 798 -42.19 -38.81 38.68
CA GLY A 798 -41.83 -40.22 38.43
C GLY A 798 -41.49 -40.89 39.74
N LEU A 799 -42.03 -42.07 39.97
CA LEU A 799 -41.82 -42.88 41.18
C LEU A 799 -41.19 -44.24 40.81
N ILE A 800 -40.17 -44.63 41.54
CA ILE A 800 -39.60 -45.96 41.41
C ILE A 800 -39.31 -46.54 42.76
N ALA A 801 -39.82 -47.74 43.01
CA ALA A 801 -39.58 -48.47 44.23
C ALA A 801 -38.85 -49.78 43.93
N GLY A 802 -37.93 -50.15 44.82
CA GLY A 802 -37.23 -51.43 44.84
C GLY A 802 -37.29 -52.07 46.21
N VAL A 803 -37.56 -53.31 46.23
CA VAL A 803 -37.62 -54.18 47.47
C VAL A 803 -36.68 -55.35 47.28
N THR A 804 -35.83 -55.60 48.25
CA THR A 804 -34.90 -56.76 48.19
C THR A 804 -35.72 -58.06 48.26
N LYS A 805 -35.25 -59.14 47.64
CA LYS A 805 -35.96 -60.43 47.48
C LYS A 805 -36.45 -61.05 48.77
N ASP A 806 -35.64 -60.91 49.82
CA ASP A 806 -35.98 -61.37 51.15
C ASP A 806 -37.23 -60.74 51.81
N LEU A 807 -37.52 -59.50 51.37
CA LEU A 807 -38.61 -58.71 51.91
C LEU A 807 -39.83 -58.64 51.00
N THR A 808 -39.78 -59.21 49.79
CA THR A 808 -40.92 -59.23 48.86
C THR A 808 -42.18 -59.95 49.32
N GLY A 809 -42.04 -60.88 50.31
CA GLY A 809 -43.15 -61.57 50.96
C GLY A 809 -43.95 -60.70 51.97
N LYS A 810 -43.30 -59.65 52.48
CA LYS A 810 -43.87 -58.63 53.39
C LYS A 810 -44.29 -57.37 52.71
N VAL A 811 -43.45 -56.86 51.92
CA VAL A 811 -43.64 -55.56 51.19
C VAL A 811 -43.39 -55.78 49.69
N LYS A 812 -44.37 -55.44 48.86
CA LYS A 812 -44.24 -55.43 47.39
C LYS A 812 -43.97 -54.00 46.85
N ALA A 813 -42.96 -53.88 46.00
CA ALA A 813 -42.65 -52.57 45.36
C ALA A 813 -43.85 -51.99 44.59
N GLY A 814 -44.66 -52.89 43.98
CA GLY A 814 -45.90 -52.49 43.26
C GLY A 814 -46.94 -51.85 44.18
N ASP A 815 -47.09 -52.36 45.40
CA ASP A 815 -48.05 -51.78 46.33
C ASP A 815 -47.56 -50.46 46.93
N LEU A 816 -46.27 -50.34 47.17
CA LEU A 816 -45.68 -49.12 47.62
C LEU A 816 -45.78 -47.97 46.61
N VAL A 817 -45.42 -48.21 45.32
CA VAL A 817 -45.49 -47.13 44.32
C VAL A 817 -46.97 -46.78 44.03
N LYS A 818 -47.86 -47.72 44.08
CA LYS A 818 -49.31 -47.47 43.88
C LYS A 818 -49.88 -46.59 44.99
N MET A 819 -49.56 -46.82 46.23
CA MET A 819 -49.96 -46.01 47.39
C MET A 819 -49.50 -44.55 47.24
N ILE A 820 -48.27 -44.30 46.78
CA ILE A 820 -47.78 -42.98 46.59
C ILE A 820 -48.35 -42.34 45.31
N ALA A 821 -48.51 -43.17 44.23
CA ALA A 821 -49.02 -42.66 42.95
C ALA A 821 -50.47 -42.18 43.08
N GLU A 822 -51.26 -42.80 43.86
CA GLU A 822 -52.65 -42.38 44.12
C GLU A 822 -52.69 -41.00 44.81
N GLN A 823 -51.75 -40.70 45.68
CA GLN A 823 -51.68 -39.41 46.38
C GLN A 823 -51.14 -38.28 45.49
N VAL A 824 -50.36 -38.59 44.47
CA VAL A 824 -49.79 -37.60 43.53
C VAL A 824 -50.57 -37.59 42.19
N GLY A 825 -51.79 -38.01 42.16
CA GLY A 825 -52.64 -37.91 40.98
C GLY A 825 -52.23 -38.82 39.84
N GLY A 826 -51.69 -40.00 40.15
CA GLY A 826 -51.15 -40.89 39.16
C GLY A 826 -51.54 -42.34 39.30
N LYS A 827 -50.97 -43.25 38.53
CA LYS A 827 -51.12 -44.69 38.56
C LYS A 827 -49.87 -45.39 38.28
N GLY A 828 -49.63 -46.54 38.82
CA GLY A 828 -48.49 -47.38 38.57
C GLY A 828 -48.62 -48.78 39.15
N GLY A 829 -47.54 -49.53 38.98
CA GLY A 829 -47.46 -50.91 39.47
C GLY A 829 -46.23 -51.59 38.90
N GLY A 830 -46.01 -52.82 39.25
CA GLY A 830 -44.88 -53.58 38.76
C GLY A 830 -44.65 -54.84 39.44
N ARG A 831 -43.49 -55.43 39.35
CA ARG A 831 -43.10 -56.68 40.02
C ARG A 831 -42.91 -56.38 41.50
N PRO A 832 -42.99 -57.50 42.33
CA PRO A 832 -42.79 -57.36 43.78
C PRO A 832 -41.44 -56.78 44.18
N ASP A 833 -40.40 -57.00 43.37
CA ASP A 833 -39.03 -56.63 43.65
C ASP A 833 -38.68 -55.22 43.06
N MET A 834 -39.46 -54.76 42.05
CA MET A 834 -39.28 -53.45 41.43
C MET A 834 -40.51 -52.91 40.70
N ALA A 835 -40.94 -51.75 40.98
CA ALA A 835 -42.13 -51.14 40.36
C ALA A 835 -41.94 -49.67 40.08
N GLN A 836 -42.67 -49.19 39.09
CA GLN A 836 -42.67 -47.77 38.66
C GLN A 836 -44.07 -47.21 38.61
N ALA A 837 -44.15 -45.94 38.92
CA ALA A 837 -45.40 -45.17 38.77
C ALA A 837 -45.12 -43.75 38.38
N GLY A 838 -46.12 -43.02 37.98
CA GLY A 838 -46.05 -41.59 37.68
C GLY A 838 -47.26 -40.86 38.22
N GLY A 839 -47.14 -39.59 38.44
CA GLY A 839 -48.15 -38.70 38.87
C GLY A 839 -48.03 -37.27 38.24
N THR A 840 -49.05 -36.47 38.45
CA THR A 840 -49.09 -35.08 37.91
C THR A 840 -49.20 -34.01 39.00
N ASP A 841 -49.34 -34.42 40.28
CA ASP A 841 -49.44 -33.47 41.39
C ASP A 841 -48.07 -33.42 42.14
N VAL A 842 -47.21 -32.51 41.65
CA VAL A 842 -45.88 -32.29 42.24
C VAL A 842 -45.98 -31.71 43.66
N ALA A 843 -47.01 -30.88 43.91
CA ALA A 843 -47.23 -30.23 45.20
C ALA A 843 -47.57 -31.22 46.31
N ALA A 844 -48.28 -32.30 46.01
CA ALA A 844 -48.62 -33.40 46.95
C ALA A 844 -47.47 -34.35 47.29
N LEU A 845 -46.40 -34.36 46.50
CA LEU A 845 -45.26 -35.29 46.65
C LEU A 845 -44.58 -35.26 48.01
N PRO A 846 -44.26 -34.10 48.65
CA PRO A 846 -43.61 -34.07 49.96
C PRO A 846 -44.49 -34.71 51.07
N GLU A 847 -45.79 -34.52 51.01
CA GLU A 847 -46.72 -35.13 52.00
C GLU A 847 -46.92 -36.64 51.74
N ALA A 848 -47.05 -37.01 50.43
CA ALA A 848 -47.11 -38.44 50.06
C ALA A 848 -45.90 -39.21 50.50
N ILE A 849 -44.67 -38.68 50.39
CA ILE A 849 -43.41 -39.30 50.86
C ILE A 849 -43.43 -39.53 52.37
N LYS A 850 -43.99 -38.66 53.15
CA LYS A 850 -44.08 -38.82 54.60
C LYS A 850 -45.01 -40.03 55.01
N THR A 851 -45.90 -40.47 54.16
CA THR A 851 -46.78 -41.60 54.44
C THR A 851 -46.09 -42.96 54.26
N VAL A 852 -44.89 -42.93 53.60
CA VAL A 852 -44.13 -44.17 53.30
C VAL A 852 -43.68 -44.93 54.57
N GLN A 853 -43.09 -44.14 55.50
CA GLN A 853 -42.56 -44.78 56.72
C GLN A 853 -43.69 -45.38 57.61
N PRO A 854 -44.81 -44.72 57.97
CA PRO A 854 -45.88 -45.34 58.70
C PRO A 854 -46.47 -46.58 58.00
N TRP A 855 -46.61 -46.51 56.65
CA TRP A 855 -47.14 -47.59 55.84
C TRP A 855 -46.23 -48.78 55.85
N LEU A 856 -44.91 -48.63 55.89
CA LEU A 856 -43.91 -49.67 56.03
C LEU A 856 -43.83 -50.22 57.44
N GLU A 857 -43.98 -49.39 58.48
CA GLU A 857 -44.03 -49.79 59.89
C GLU A 857 -45.10 -50.84 60.16
N GLU A 858 -46.28 -50.78 59.47
CA GLU A 858 -47.38 -51.69 59.60
C GLU A 858 -47.12 -53.03 58.92
N ARG A 859 -46.16 -53.17 57.99
CA ARG A 859 -45.95 -54.27 57.09
C ARG A 859 -44.59 -55.01 57.24
N LEU A 860 -43.59 -54.30 57.75
CA LEU A 860 -42.28 -54.88 58.04
C LEU A 860 -42.26 -55.51 59.44
#